data_3600866150b2b7d57e922ce8e41cba3a
#
_entry.id   3600866150b2b7d57e922ce8e41cba3a
#
_cell.length_a   1.000
_cell.length_b   1.000
_cell.length_c   1.000
_cell.angle_alpha   90.00
_cell.angle_beta   90.00
_cell.angle_gamma   90.00
#
_symmetry.space_group_name_H-M   'P 1'
#
loop_
_entity.id
_entity.type
_entity.pdbx_description
1 polymer ?
#
loop_
_entity_poly.entity_id
_entity_poly.type
_entity_poly.pdbx_seq_one_letter_code
_entity_poly.pdbx_strand_id
1 'polypeptide(L)'
;MSRSAKEELKQRGEGKPYGPYKLLNIGGTTLKALKERGLIPQRNYDGYHSRKPDILVIDDRGDNIRVVATVEYKDDLFKDDGISQASTLGALLDAKFCITTDNHRSNWFLSDANGTYRPILDETGQTYSTLFVSPDAKADDALKAKALEAVQEVDLRLNGDRIVPERTLNPSSLARSVWQDIYTAGDHPTPERALATFVEIFMFKFLSDLGVLLEDRNGHDISFEAVMAKKDDKCLRYYKETVRPYIKNELFPAGTDGTTILNGFAFDAENTDHNHVFKKVLKKFKTFEQDKDKGGKLIDIDKEFKSRLFEEFLKGSVGQRSLGQFFTPRRLMGGIVDMAEVENLPDGAIVCDPACGVGGFPMETAARRAKRSGKSDFQLEQEGSRPKIKPVIEYRAFDKGSNQTESLAIILAKANFVIYQSELLKARPDATRALAEAYNNIFRAFSDSSLGSLAEINDGAYDLILSNPPYVASGARNLREAAERAGIDYRAGGKGVEAMFVEKMVRELKPGSGRAFIIIPDGLLLRGQPQDKRLREWIAAQCWVDGIVSLPVKTFFATPKKTYVLALRKKSEANVPQKHPVFAYLVTSIGETLDAERFPTDDSDMPDLARRFRQFNSVRSHYEDNPIDDVEQVSAKTKYLPPNLVFEGNSWAIDRFWTKDEKIALGLHEESSELSEEEFLDELKSVRDQIDEILQRGTP
;
A
#
# COMPACT_ATOMS: atom_id res chain seq x y z
N MET A 1 28.25 35.65 25.66
CA MET A 1 27.20 34.77 26.21
C MET A 1 27.77 34.01 27.40
N SER A 2 27.17 34.12 28.57
CA SER A 2 27.64 33.44 29.77
C SER A 2 27.42 31.90 29.62
N ARG A 3 28.20 31.13 30.39
CA ARG A 3 28.13 29.66 30.41
C ARG A 3 26.69 29.16 30.75
N SER A 4 25.94 29.90 31.57
CA SER A 4 24.55 29.63 31.92
C SER A 4 23.58 29.78 30.73
N ALA A 5 23.75 30.75 29.88
CA ALA A 5 22.89 30.94 28.69
C ALA A 5 23.12 29.87 27.62
N LYS A 6 24.33 29.27 27.57
CA LYS A 6 24.60 28.12 26.69
C LYS A 6 24.02 26.83 27.22
N GLU A 7 23.98 26.66 28.55
CA GLU A 7 23.36 25.51 29.23
C GLU A 7 21.83 25.58 29.16
N GLU A 8 21.24 26.78 29.35
CA GLU A 8 19.79 26.98 29.13
C GLU A 8 19.36 26.72 27.69
N LEU A 9 20.17 27.16 26.71
CA LEU A 9 19.94 26.88 25.30
C LEU A 9 20.05 25.37 24.97
N LYS A 10 20.92 24.65 25.69
CA LYS A 10 21.09 23.22 25.55
C LYS A 10 19.89 22.45 26.16
N GLN A 11 19.42 22.87 27.33
CA GLN A 11 18.22 22.31 27.98
C GLN A 11 16.93 22.61 27.19
N ARG A 12 16.81 23.80 26.59
CA ARG A 12 15.68 24.13 25.67
C ARG A 12 15.69 23.32 24.39
N GLY A 13 16.87 22.83 23.96
CA GLY A 13 17.00 22.02 22.73
C GLY A 13 16.65 20.53 22.88
N GLU A 14 16.50 20.02 24.10
CA GLU A 14 16.21 18.61 24.34
C GLU A 14 14.70 18.30 24.39
N GLY A 15 13.87 19.36 24.43
CA GLY A 15 12.41 19.23 24.55
C GLY A 15 11.95 18.78 25.94
N LYS A 16 10.71 19.11 26.31
CA LYS A 16 10.10 18.68 27.56
C LYS A 16 9.13 17.53 27.28
N PRO A 17 9.03 16.54 28.16
CA PRO A 17 8.00 15.51 28.05
C PRO A 17 6.60 16.14 28.02
N TYR A 18 5.77 15.68 27.08
CA TYR A 18 4.39 16.13 26.88
C TYR A 18 3.51 14.91 26.57
N GLY A 19 3.18 14.16 27.59
CA GLY A 19 2.56 12.85 27.44
C GLY A 19 3.45 11.90 26.63
N PRO A 20 2.94 11.31 25.55
CA PRO A 20 3.73 10.46 24.64
C PRO A 20 4.64 11.25 23.71
N TYR A 21 4.60 12.58 23.71
CA TYR A 21 5.33 13.47 22.83
C TYR A 21 6.45 14.22 23.59
N LYS A 22 7.23 14.98 22.80
CA LYS A 22 8.07 16.06 23.32
C LYS A 22 7.59 17.41 22.80
N LEU A 23 7.62 18.40 23.67
CA LEU A 23 7.29 19.77 23.33
C LEU A 23 8.58 20.57 23.25
N LEU A 24 8.86 21.13 22.09
CA LEU A 24 9.96 22.05 21.84
C LEU A 24 9.42 23.47 21.89
N ASN A 25 9.74 24.19 22.97
CA ASN A 25 9.48 25.63 23.06
C ASN A 25 10.73 26.38 22.58
N ILE A 26 10.68 26.91 21.35
CA ILE A 26 11.86 27.32 20.59
C ILE A 26 11.84 28.76 20.13
N GLY A 27 10.87 29.55 20.52
CA GLY A 27 10.61 30.97 20.13
C GLY A 27 11.78 31.88 19.69
N GLY A 28 13.00 31.38 19.66
CA GLY A 28 14.20 32.08 19.19
C GLY A 28 15.08 31.25 18.25
N THR A 29 14.76 29.97 18.01
CA THR A 29 15.60 29.04 17.24
C THR A 29 15.11 28.89 15.82
N THR A 30 15.99 29.06 14.84
CA THR A 30 15.65 28.98 13.42
C THR A 30 15.50 27.53 12.94
N LEU A 31 14.74 27.32 11.86
CA LEU A 31 14.61 26.00 11.22
C LEU A 31 15.98 25.42 10.84
N LYS A 32 16.93 26.26 10.40
CA LYS A 32 18.31 25.84 10.13
C LYS A 32 18.96 25.20 11.35
N ALA A 33 18.89 25.88 12.50
CA ALA A 33 19.50 25.39 13.73
C ALA A 33 18.79 24.14 14.29
N LEU A 34 17.48 24.01 14.09
CA LEU A 34 16.71 22.82 14.46
C LEU A 34 17.07 21.60 13.59
N LYS A 35 17.24 21.83 12.28
CA LYS A 35 17.69 20.82 11.34
C LYS A 35 19.09 20.32 11.68
N GLU A 36 20.04 21.23 11.88
CA GLU A 36 21.44 20.90 12.24
C GLU A 36 21.56 20.11 13.55
N ARG A 37 20.59 20.26 14.45
CA ARG A 37 20.51 19.50 15.71
C ARG A 37 19.72 18.19 15.60
N GLY A 38 19.16 17.89 14.44
CA GLY A 38 18.33 16.72 14.24
C GLY A 38 17.01 16.73 15.00
N LEU A 39 16.45 17.91 15.30
CA LEU A 39 15.21 18.08 16.09
C LEU A 39 13.96 18.21 15.20
N ILE A 40 14.13 18.30 13.91
CA ILE A 40 13.08 18.33 12.89
C ILE A 40 13.46 17.42 11.73
N PRO A 41 12.49 17.02 10.88
CA PRO A 41 12.76 16.19 9.69
C PRO A 41 13.90 16.77 8.83
N GLN A 42 14.76 15.90 8.29
CA GLN A 42 15.90 16.27 7.46
C GLN A 42 15.45 16.56 6.02
N ARG A 43 14.86 17.74 5.81
CA ARG A 43 14.30 18.21 4.54
C ARG A 43 15.01 19.44 4.02
N ASN A 44 14.68 19.84 2.79
CA ASN A 44 15.09 21.11 2.25
C ASN A 44 14.19 22.23 2.78
N TYR A 45 14.78 23.23 3.44
CA TYR A 45 14.12 24.43 3.97
C TYR A 45 14.58 25.70 3.26
N ASP A 46 15.04 25.62 2.01
CA ASP A 46 15.55 26.77 1.26
C ASP A 46 14.51 27.89 1.18
N GLY A 47 14.95 29.12 1.42
CA GLY A 47 14.09 30.30 1.54
C GLY A 47 13.41 30.47 2.92
N TYR A 48 13.46 29.47 3.80
CA TYR A 48 12.78 29.49 5.11
C TYR A 48 13.72 29.24 6.30
N HIS A 49 15.02 29.17 6.07
CA HIS A 49 16.04 28.88 7.10
C HIS A 49 15.98 29.78 8.33
N SER A 50 15.58 31.05 8.16
CA SER A 50 15.46 32.04 9.23
C SER A 50 14.14 31.99 10.00
N ARG A 51 13.13 31.21 9.55
CA ARG A 51 11.86 31.07 10.23
C ARG A 51 12.06 30.44 11.63
N LYS A 52 11.23 30.86 12.57
CA LYS A 52 11.32 30.48 13.98
C LYS A 52 9.92 30.10 14.43
N PRO A 53 9.59 28.82 14.53
CA PRO A 53 8.35 28.39 15.14
C PRO A 53 8.34 28.70 16.63
N ASP A 54 7.17 28.97 17.19
CA ASP A 54 7.06 29.23 18.64
C ASP A 54 7.13 27.93 19.43
N ILE A 55 6.29 26.93 19.07
CA ILE A 55 6.31 25.60 19.69
C ILE A 55 6.14 24.52 18.61
N LEU A 56 6.86 23.43 18.79
CA LEU A 56 6.61 22.17 18.06
C LEU A 56 6.26 21.06 19.03
N VAL A 57 5.20 20.33 18.73
CA VAL A 57 4.90 19.04 19.35
C VAL A 57 5.48 17.96 18.45
N ILE A 58 6.45 17.21 18.94
CA ILE A 58 7.13 16.19 18.18
C ILE A 58 6.94 14.81 18.78
N ASP A 59 6.91 13.81 17.94
CA ASP A 59 7.02 12.40 18.29
C ASP A 59 8.39 11.90 17.83
N ASP A 60 9.27 11.58 18.75
CA ASP A 60 10.62 11.07 18.52
C ASP A 60 10.79 9.60 18.89
N ARG A 61 9.68 8.90 19.14
CA ARG A 61 9.68 7.47 19.46
C ARG A 61 10.00 6.58 18.26
N GLY A 62 9.86 7.10 17.03
CA GLY A 62 10.23 6.46 15.77
C GLY A 62 11.68 6.72 15.36
N ASP A 63 12.15 6.08 14.28
CA ASP A 63 13.50 6.31 13.74
C ASP A 63 13.65 7.72 13.15
N ASN A 64 12.54 8.32 12.74
CA ASN A 64 12.47 9.69 12.24
C ASN A 64 11.59 10.55 13.15
N ILE A 65 12.04 11.77 13.42
CA ILE A 65 11.24 12.73 14.17
C ILE A 65 10.02 13.12 13.35
N ARG A 66 8.83 12.95 13.93
CA ARG A 66 7.55 13.35 13.36
C ARG A 66 7.08 14.63 14.04
N VAL A 67 6.77 15.67 13.28
CA VAL A 67 6.11 16.85 13.82
C VAL A 67 4.61 16.57 13.89
N VAL A 68 4.09 16.49 15.11
CA VAL A 68 2.66 16.25 15.38
C VAL A 68 1.88 17.52 15.15
N ALA A 69 2.33 18.61 15.80
CA ALA A 69 1.69 19.90 15.64
C ALA A 69 2.70 21.05 15.64
N THR A 70 2.40 22.10 14.88
CA THR A 70 3.00 23.43 15.05
C THR A 70 2.05 24.31 15.83
N VAL A 71 2.58 25.08 16.78
CA VAL A 71 1.80 26.03 17.57
C VAL A 71 2.40 27.42 17.44
N GLU A 72 1.57 28.38 17.06
CA GLU A 72 1.94 29.78 16.96
C GLU A 72 1.13 30.61 17.98
N TYR A 73 1.85 31.49 18.71
CA TYR A 73 1.25 32.39 19.68
C TYR A 73 0.98 33.74 19.09
N LYS A 74 -0.18 34.32 19.41
CA LYS A 74 -0.56 35.66 19.06
C LYS A 74 -1.05 36.42 20.30
N ASP A 75 -0.87 37.72 20.34
CA ASP A 75 -1.35 38.54 21.46
C ASP A 75 -2.88 38.60 21.49
N ASP A 76 -3.51 38.56 20.35
CA ASP A 76 -4.97 38.62 20.20
C ASP A 76 -5.37 37.99 18.87
N LEU A 77 -6.02 36.83 18.89
CA LEU A 77 -6.45 36.09 17.70
C LEU A 77 -7.56 36.79 16.91
N PHE A 78 -8.21 37.83 17.44
CA PHE A 78 -9.15 38.62 16.66
C PHE A 78 -8.46 39.64 15.74
N LYS A 79 -7.26 40.06 16.11
CA LYS A 79 -6.48 41.04 15.33
C LYS A 79 -5.57 40.36 14.33
N ASP A 80 -4.97 39.23 14.73
CA ASP A 80 -4.08 38.41 13.89
C ASP A 80 -4.32 36.94 14.27
N ASP A 81 -5.00 36.19 13.42
CA ASP A 81 -5.33 34.80 13.66
C ASP A 81 -4.12 33.85 13.55
N GLY A 82 -3.00 34.33 12.98
CA GLY A 82 -1.75 33.57 12.82
C GLY A 82 -1.84 32.36 11.89
N ILE A 83 -2.99 32.11 11.28
CA ILE A 83 -3.24 30.88 10.51
C ILE A 83 -2.31 30.75 9.33
N SER A 84 -2.09 31.84 8.57
CA SER A 84 -1.19 31.83 7.40
C SER A 84 0.25 31.47 7.77
N GLN A 85 0.75 31.98 8.91
CA GLN A 85 2.10 31.68 9.39
C GLN A 85 2.21 30.24 9.87
N ALA A 86 1.26 29.78 10.69
CA ALA A 86 1.22 28.41 11.21
C ALA A 86 1.02 27.39 10.08
N SER A 87 0.17 27.68 9.08
CA SER A 87 -0.05 26.84 7.92
C SER A 87 1.22 26.67 7.07
N THR A 88 1.94 27.75 6.83
CA THR A 88 3.23 27.70 6.09
C THR A 88 4.24 26.83 6.83
N LEU A 89 4.39 27.02 8.15
CA LEU A 89 5.30 26.20 8.96
C LEU A 89 4.85 24.75 9.06
N GLY A 90 3.54 24.50 9.18
CA GLY A 90 2.96 23.17 9.20
C GLY A 90 3.27 22.40 7.91
N ALA A 91 3.08 23.05 6.75
CA ALA A 91 3.39 22.47 5.45
C ALA A 91 4.89 22.15 5.28
N LEU A 92 5.77 23.08 5.68
CA LEU A 92 7.23 22.91 5.62
C LEU A 92 7.73 21.77 6.50
N LEU A 93 7.16 21.62 7.69
CA LEU A 93 7.55 20.62 8.68
C LEU A 93 6.75 19.31 8.54
N ASP A 94 5.80 19.24 7.61
CA ASP A 94 4.87 18.12 7.47
C ASP A 94 4.13 17.82 8.77
N ALA A 95 3.75 18.87 9.47
CA ALA A 95 2.99 18.73 10.69
C ALA A 95 1.60 18.14 10.40
N LYS A 96 1.12 17.28 11.29
CA LYS A 96 -0.20 16.66 11.12
C LYS A 96 -1.32 17.67 11.21
N PHE A 97 -1.15 18.66 12.08
CA PHE A 97 -2.07 19.78 12.23
C PHE A 97 -1.35 21.01 12.78
N CYS A 98 -2.05 22.12 12.78
CA CYS A 98 -1.56 23.40 13.26
C CYS A 98 -2.50 23.94 14.31
N ILE A 99 -1.95 24.69 15.27
CA ILE A 99 -2.69 25.39 16.31
C ILE A 99 -2.23 26.84 16.34
N THR A 100 -3.18 27.79 16.39
CA THR A 100 -2.86 29.15 16.82
C THR A 100 -3.59 29.45 18.13
N THR A 101 -2.93 30.16 19.04
CA THR A 101 -3.50 30.43 20.38
C THR A 101 -3.07 31.80 20.90
N ASP A 102 -3.98 32.45 21.69
CA ASP A 102 -3.69 33.66 22.50
C ASP A 102 -3.80 33.37 24.00
N ASN A 103 -3.78 32.10 24.41
CA ASN A 103 -4.00 31.61 25.78
C ASN A 103 -5.44 31.74 26.29
N HIS A 104 -6.35 32.33 25.52
CA HIS A 104 -7.77 32.42 25.82
C HIS A 104 -8.61 31.63 24.83
N ARG A 105 -8.08 31.46 23.61
CA ARG A 105 -8.69 30.73 22.52
C ARG A 105 -7.64 29.99 21.72
N SER A 106 -8.08 29.01 20.94
CA SER A 106 -7.22 28.29 20.03
C SER A 106 -7.99 27.92 18.77
N ASN A 107 -7.34 28.09 17.62
CA ASN A 107 -7.81 27.56 16.35
C ASN A 107 -7.01 26.30 16.00
N TRP A 108 -7.70 25.25 15.61
CA TRP A 108 -7.15 23.95 15.23
C TRP A 108 -7.46 23.69 13.76
N PHE A 109 -6.45 23.43 12.95
CA PHE A 109 -6.64 23.28 11.52
C PHE A 109 -5.57 22.40 10.88
N LEU A 110 -5.90 21.88 9.68
CA LEU A 110 -4.99 21.16 8.81
C LEU A 110 -4.41 22.14 7.80
N SER A 111 -3.12 22.05 7.51
CA SER A 111 -2.49 22.73 6.38
C SER A 111 -2.23 21.71 5.27
N ASP A 112 -2.41 22.12 4.02
CA ASP A 112 -1.97 21.35 2.86
C ASP A 112 -0.67 21.94 2.28
N ALA A 113 -0.08 21.22 1.32
CA ALA A 113 1.17 21.61 0.67
C ALA A 113 1.09 22.95 -0.08
N ASN A 114 -0.12 23.49 -0.32
CA ASN A 114 -0.34 24.76 -1.01
C ASN A 114 -0.53 25.93 -0.02
N GLY A 115 -0.43 25.68 1.30
CA GLY A 115 -0.64 26.68 2.33
C GLY A 115 -2.12 27.03 2.56
N THR A 116 -3.06 26.30 1.95
CA THR A 116 -4.46 26.38 2.31
C THR A 116 -4.71 25.67 3.63
N TYR A 117 -5.69 26.09 4.37
CA TYR A 117 -6.02 25.50 5.66
C TYR A 117 -7.49 25.08 5.72
N ARG A 118 -7.75 24.05 6.52
CA ARG A 118 -9.10 23.59 6.84
C ARG A 118 -9.26 23.44 8.35
N PRO A 119 -10.29 24.03 8.97
CA PRO A 119 -10.52 23.84 10.40
C PRO A 119 -10.77 22.37 10.70
N ILE A 120 -10.28 21.90 11.86
CA ILE A 120 -10.62 20.59 12.39
C ILE A 120 -12.01 20.69 13.00
N LEU A 121 -12.87 19.73 12.66
CA LEU A 121 -14.22 19.63 13.19
C LEU A 121 -14.25 18.60 14.34
N ASP A 122 -15.09 18.85 15.35
CA ASP A 122 -15.39 17.87 16.39
C ASP A 122 -16.37 16.80 15.91
N GLU A 123 -16.79 15.89 16.77
CA GLU A 123 -17.73 14.82 16.45
C GLU A 123 -19.12 15.31 16.10
N THR A 124 -19.46 16.55 16.47
CA THR A 124 -20.75 17.19 16.16
C THR A 124 -20.72 17.98 14.84
N GLY A 125 -19.54 18.07 14.20
CA GLY A 125 -19.32 18.86 12.98
C GLY A 125 -19.06 20.34 13.24
N GLN A 126 -18.85 20.76 14.50
CA GLN A 126 -18.45 22.12 14.85
C GLN A 126 -16.93 22.25 14.85
N THR A 127 -16.43 23.48 14.66
CA THR A 127 -14.99 23.74 14.69
C THR A 127 -14.41 23.38 16.06
N TYR A 128 -13.36 22.55 16.05
CA TYR A 128 -12.65 22.14 17.25
C TYR A 128 -12.00 23.36 17.91
N SER A 129 -12.33 23.62 19.17
CA SER A 129 -11.99 24.87 19.86
C SER A 129 -11.41 24.66 21.27
N THR A 130 -10.96 23.45 21.62
CA THR A 130 -10.32 23.20 22.91
C THR A 130 -9.10 24.11 23.07
N LEU A 131 -8.99 24.77 24.22
CA LEU A 131 -7.90 25.69 24.49
C LEU A 131 -6.56 24.92 24.56
N PHE A 132 -5.58 25.28 23.73
CA PHE A 132 -4.23 24.82 23.88
C PHE A 132 -3.49 25.67 24.92
N VAL A 133 -2.90 25.00 25.89
CA VAL A 133 -2.07 25.61 26.93
C VAL A 133 -0.74 24.90 27.00
N SER A 134 0.35 25.66 26.92
CA SER A 134 1.70 25.10 27.06
C SER A 134 1.92 24.59 28.48
N PRO A 135 2.66 23.50 28.70
CA PRO A 135 3.08 23.03 30.01
C PRO A 135 3.80 24.09 30.83
N ASP A 136 4.47 25.04 30.16
CA ASP A 136 5.23 26.15 30.81
C ASP A 136 4.35 27.34 31.19
N ALA A 137 3.11 27.37 30.71
CA ALA A 137 2.19 28.46 31.05
C ALA A 137 1.84 28.45 32.53
N LYS A 138 1.62 29.64 33.10
CA LYS A 138 1.05 29.80 34.43
C LYS A 138 -0.47 29.53 34.39
N ALA A 139 -0.83 28.30 34.15
CA ALA A 139 -2.20 27.83 34.04
C ALA A 139 -2.41 26.67 35.00
N ASP A 140 -3.68 26.39 35.30
CA ASP A 140 -4.09 25.25 36.11
C ASP A 140 -3.66 23.92 35.46
N ASP A 141 -3.22 22.97 36.24
CA ASP A 141 -2.79 21.64 35.78
C ASP A 141 -3.91 20.86 35.09
N ALA A 142 -5.17 21.10 35.46
CA ALA A 142 -6.33 20.54 34.77
C ALA A 142 -6.48 21.06 33.35
N LEU A 143 -6.20 22.33 33.08
CA LEU A 143 -6.20 22.92 31.75
C LEU A 143 -5.05 22.38 30.88
N LYS A 144 -3.88 22.17 31.49
CA LYS A 144 -2.71 21.57 30.82
C LYS A 144 -2.99 20.12 30.42
N ALA A 145 -3.61 19.34 31.34
CA ALA A 145 -4.00 17.96 31.05
C ALA A 145 -5.01 17.90 29.91
N LYS A 146 -6.02 18.78 29.93
CA LYS A 146 -7.04 18.86 28.85
C LYS A 146 -6.45 19.28 27.52
N ALA A 147 -5.44 20.16 27.51
CA ALA A 147 -4.74 20.53 26.27
C ALA A 147 -3.94 19.36 25.70
N LEU A 148 -3.31 18.54 26.55
CA LEU A 148 -2.62 17.32 26.14
C LEU A 148 -3.60 16.28 25.59
N GLU A 149 -4.72 16.05 26.28
CA GLU A 149 -5.78 15.15 25.80
C GLU A 149 -6.30 15.59 24.43
N ALA A 150 -6.50 16.89 24.20
CA ALA A 150 -6.91 17.43 22.92
C ALA A 150 -5.88 17.16 21.81
N VAL A 151 -4.59 17.36 22.08
CA VAL A 151 -3.52 17.03 21.12
C VAL A 151 -3.52 15.54 20.78
N GLN A 152 -3.67 14.68 21.79
CA GLN A 152 -3.73 13.22 21.61
C GLN A 152 -4.97 12.81 20.82
N GLU A 153 -6.13 13.36 21.14
CA GLU A 153 -7.38 13.10 20.45
C GLU A 153 -7.27 13.45 18.97
N VAL A 154 -6.81 14.67 18.65
CA VAL A 154 -6.67 15.14 17.26
C VAL A 154 -5.61 14.31 16.52
N ASP A 155 -4.46 14.02 17.13
CA ASP A 155 -3.44 13.17 16.53
C ASP A 155 -3.97 11.75 16.24
N LEU A 156 -4.70 11.16 17.17
CA LEU A 156 -5.35 9.84 16.98
C LEU A 156 -6.40 9.87 15.88
N ARG A 157 -7.25 10.88 15.83
CA ARG A 157 -8.28 11.05 14.80
C ARG A 157 -7.70 11.23 13.40
N LEU A 158 -6.59 11.97 13.28
CA LEU A 158 -5.92 12.22 12.00
C LEU A 158 -5.02 11.06 11.54
N ASN A 159 -4.49 10.30 12.46
CA ASN A 159 -3.66 9.13 12.16
C ASN A 159 -4.47 7.83 12.00
N GLY A 160 -5.73 7.87 12.41
CA GLY A 160 -6.77 6.87 12.07
C GLY A 160 -6.51 5.40 12.37
N ASP A 161 -5.38 4.97 12.98
CA ASP A 161 -5.12 3.56 13.28
C ASP A 161 -3.83 3.31 14.11
N ARG A 162 -3.18 4.32 14.68
CA ARG A 162 -1.92 4.11 15.43
C ARG A 162 -2.15 3.99 16.93
N ILE A 163 -2.35 2.77 17.39
CA ILE A 163 -2.43 2.46 18.83
C ILE A 163 -1.07 2.09 19.41
N VAL A 164 -0.08 1.69 18.58
CA VAL A 164 1.26 1.29 19.04
C VAL A 164 2.35 1.90 18.16
N PRO A 165 3.46 2.44 18.73
CA PRO A 165 4.59 2.95 17.94
C PRO A 165 5.20 1.86 17.07
N GLU A 166 5.50 2.16 15.80
CA GLU A 166 6.14 1.22 14.85
C GLU A 166 7.44 0.58 15.38
N ARG A 167 8.13 1.24 16.31
CA ARG A 167 9.38 0.76 16.91
C ARG A 167 9.27 -0.54 17.70
N THR A 168 8.12 -0.80 18.31
CA THR A 168 7.92 -1.97 19.16
C THR A 168 7.49 -3.20 18.39
N LEU A 169 7.06 -3.04 17.14
CA LEU A 169 6.45 -4.11 16.36
C LEU A 169 7.25 -4.39 15.09
N ASN A 170 8.21 -5.32 15.20
CA ASN A 170 8.91 -5.85 14.02
C ASN A 170 8.21 -7.13 13.53
N PRO A 171 7.40 -7.04 12.45
CA PRO A 171 6.71 -8.21 11.91
C PRO A 171 7.69 -9.29 11.44
N SER A 172 8.89 -8.89 10.99
CA SER A 172 9.91 -9.81 10.48
C SER A 172 10.42 -10.75 11.56
N SER A 173 10.57 -10.30 12.81
CA SER A 173 11.06 -11.14 13.91
C SER A 173 10.06 -12.24 14.28
N LEU A 174 8.78 -11.90 14.40
CA LEU A 174 7.72 -12.87 14.65
C LEU A 174 7.57 -13.83 13.47
N ALA A 175 7.50 -13.30 12.24
CA ALA A 175 7.37 -14.09 11.03
C ALA A 175 8.49 -15.11 10.90
N ARG A 176 9.76 -14.69 11.02
CA ARG A 176 10.95 -15.59 10.96
C ARG A 176 10.92 -16.65 12.05
N SER A 177 10.63 -16.23 13.27
CA SER A 177 10.64 -17.13 14.42
C SER A 177 9.54 -18.21 14.33
N VAL A 178 8.33 -17.82 13.87
CA VAL A 178 7.24 -18.77 13.66
C VAL A 178 7.47 -19.63 12.42
N TRP A 179 8.02 -19.03 11.34
CA TRP A 179 8.41 -19.77 10.15
C TRP A 179 9.37 -20.92 10.47
N GLN A 180 10.45 -20.63 11.22
CA GLN A 180 11.42 -21.66 11.60
C GLN A 180 10.74 -22.80 12.35
N ASP A 181 9.86 -22.51 13.31
CA ASP A 181 9.17 -23.54 14.07
C ASP A 181 8.26 -24.41 13.17
N ILE A 182 7.47 -23.80 12.29
CA ILE A 182 6.57 -24.52 11.39
C ILE A 182 7.36 -25.35 10.37
N TYR A 183 8.42 -24.76 9.78
CA TYR A 183 9.19 -25.39 8.72
C TYR A 183 10.10 -26.53 9.23
N THR A 184 10.55 -26.46 10.47
CA THR A 184 11.36 -27.52 11.11
C THR A 184 10.53 -28.58 11.81
N ALA A 185 9.20 -28.47 11.80
CA ALA A 185 8.32 -29.56 12.25
C ALA A 185 8.52 -30.80 11.38
N GLY A 186 8.64 -31.97 12.00
CA GLY A 186 9.21 -33.23 11.48
C GLY A 186 8.94 -33.65 10.03
N ASP A 187 7.84 -33.24 9.41
CA ASP A 187 7.48 -33.63 8.03
C ASP A 187 7.86 -32.59 6.96
N HIS A 188 8.64 -31.56 7.31
CA HIS A 188 9.08 -30.48 6.41
C HIS A 188 8.01 -30.04 5.41
N PRO A 189 6.98 -29.30 5.84
CA PRO A 189 5.90 -28.88 4.93
C PRO A 189 6.46 -28.01 3.81
N THR A 190 5.82 -28.04 2.64
CA THR A 190 6.21 -27.10 1.57
C THR A 190 6.08 -25.66 2.06
N PRO A 191 6.86 -24.72 1.51
CA PRO A 191 6.78 -23.31 1.88
C PRO A 191 5.33 -22.76 1.86
N GLU A 192 4.54 -23.18 0.89
CA GLU A 192 3.14 -22.76 0.74
C GLU A 192 2.26 -23.29 1.88
N ARG A 193 2.43 -24.56 2.27
CA ARG A 193 1.70 -25.14 3.40
C ARG A 193 2.12 -24.55 4.74
N ALA A 194 3.41 -24.25 4.90
CA ALA A 194 3.90 -23.56 6.09
C ALA A 194 3.31 -22.17 6.23
N LEU A 195 3.22 -21.42 5.12
CA LEU A 195 2.60 -20.10 5.11
C LEU A 195 1.08 -20.19 5.37
N ALA A 196 0.38 -21.13 4.74
CA ALA A 196 -1.06 -21.32 5.00
C ALA A 196 -1.31 -21.67 6.48
N THR A 197 -0.44 -22.48 7.09
CA THR A 197 -0.50 -22.81 8.52
C THR A 197 -0.28 -21.58 9.40
N PHE A 198 0.70 -20.75 9.04
CA PHE A 198 0.96 -19.50 9.74
C PHE A 198 -0.25 -18.56 9.69
N VAL A 199 -0.80 -18.34 8.49
CA VAL A 199 -1.99 -17.48 8.30
C VAL A 199 -3.18 -18.00 9.09
N GLU A 200 -3.39 -19.30 9.09
CA GLU A 200 -4.49 -19.93 9.83
C GLU A 200 -4.36 -19.70 11.34
N ILE A 201 -3.18 -19.91 11.93
CA ILE A 201 -2.94 -19.67 13.36
C ILE A 201 -3.06 -18.18 13.70
N PHE A 202 -2.53 -17.30 12.82
CA PHE A 202 -2.69 -15.87 12.99
C PHE A 202 -4.16 -15.45 12.98
N MET A 203 -4.93 -15.91 12.00
CA MET A 203 -6.36 -15.60 11.90
C MET A 203 -7.15 -16.15 13.08
N PHE A 204 -6.81 -17.35 13.55
CA PHE A 204 -7.41 -17.92 14.76
C PHE A 204 -7.22 -17.00 15.99
N LYS A 205 -5.96 -16.57 16.23
CA LYS A 205 -5.67 -15.63 17.32
C LYS A 205 -6.39 -14.29 17.14
N PHE A 206 -6.35 -13.74 15.92
CA PHE A 206 -6.98 -12.46 15.60
C PHE A 206 -8.51 -12.48 15.80
N LEU A 207 -9.20 -13.50 15.33
CA LEU A 207 -10.63 -13.65 15.50
C LEU A 207 -11.02 -13.86 16.97
N SER A 208 -10.20 -14.59 17.74
CA SER A 208 -10.40 -14.73 19.17
C SER A 208 -10.24 -13.39 19.91
N ASP A 209 -9.23 -12.61 19.54
CA ASP A 209 -9.00 -11.28 20.13
C ASP A 209 -10.12 -10.28 19.80
N LEU A 210 -10.76 -10.42 18.65
CA LEU A 210 -11.97 -9.66 18.27
C LEU A 210 -13.23 -10.06 19.05
N GLY A 211 -13.17 -11.14 19.83
CA GLY A 211 -14.34 -11.66 20.53
C GLY A 211 -15.33 -12.41 19.66
N VAL A 212 -14.91 -12.81 18.45
CA VAL A 212 -15.71 -13.59 17.51
C VAL A 212 -15.79 -15.06 17.91
N LEU A 213 -14.73 -15.58 18.55
CA LEU A 213 -14.60 -16.97 18.98
C LEU A 213 -14.83 -17.09 20.49
N LEU A 214 -16.05 -17.30 20.88
CA LEU A 214 -16.43 -17.53 22.29
C LEU A 214 -16.83 -18.97 22.49
N GLU A 215 -18.00 -19.37 21.99
CA GLU A 215 -18.55 -20.72 22.13
C GLU A 215 -19.08 -21.23 20.80
N ASP A 216 -18.95 -22.53 20.57
CA ASP A 216 -19.61 -23.21 19.46
C ASP A 216 -21.12 -23.48 19.75
N ARG A 217 -21.83 -24.05 18.80
CA ARG A 217 -23.27 -24.40 18.98
C ARG A 217 -23.54 -25.42 20.09
N ASN A 218 -22.50 -26.12 20.53
CA ASN A 218 -22.60 -27.17 21.57
C ASN A 218 -22.14 -26.62 22.94
N GLY A 219 -21.83 -25.32 23.04
CA GLY A 219 -21.34 -24.69 24.28
C GLY A 219 -19.86 -24.97 24.57
N HIS A 220 -19.08 -25.42 23.61
CA HIS A 220 -17.63 -25.55 23.80
C HIS A 220 -16.94 -24.18 23.63
N ASP A 221 -16.11 -23.85 24.60
CA ASP A 221 -15.27 -22.64 24.49
C ASP A 221 -14.21 -22.82 23.37
N ILE A 222 -14.35 -22.04 22.29
CA ILE A 222 -13.49 -22.08 21.11
C ILE A 222 -12.48 -20.92 21.05
N SER A 223 -12.33 -20.21 22.16
CA SER A 223 -11.38 -19.10 22.24
C SER A 223 -9.91 -19.58 22.15
N PHE A 224 -9.03 -18.65 21.82
CA PHE A 224 -7.59 -18.90 21.82
C PHE A 224 -7.09 -19.36 23.20
N GLU A 225 -7.60 -18.75 24.29
CA GLU A 225 -7.23 -19.12 25.65
C GLU A 225 -7.71 -20.52 26.02
N ALA A 226 -8.88 -20.92 25.59
CA ALA A 226 -9.40 -22.27 25.83
C ALA A 226 -8.54 -23.35 25.14
N VAL A 227 -8.09 -23.08 23.89
CA VAL A 227 -7.17 -23.98 23.17
C VAL A 227 -5.81 -24.02 23.89
N MET A 228 -5.27 -22.87 24.30
CA MET A 228 -4.01 -22.77 25.04
C MET A 228 -4.04 -23.50 26.39
N ALA A 229 -5.17 -23.53 27.06
CA ALA A 229 -5.35 -24.20 28.35
C ALA A 229 -5.33 -25.73 28.25
N LYS A 230 -5.54 -26.32 27.05
CA LYS A 230 -5.44 -27.77 26.85
C LYS A 230 -4.03 -28.27 27.07
N LYS A 231 -3.90 -29.52 27.51
CA LYS A 231 -2.59 -30.21 27.58
C LYS A 231 -1.93 -30.27 26.21
N ASP A 232 -0.60 -30.36 26.17
CA ASP A 232 0.18 -30.29 24.94
C ASP A 232 -0.27 -31.33 23.90
N ASP A 233 -0.54 -32.54 24.32
CA ASP A 233 -1.04 -33.66 23.49
C ASP A 233 -2.51 -33.48 22.98
N LYS A 234 -3.27 -32.60 23.57
CA LYS A 234 -4.70 -32.37 23.27
C LYS A 234 -4.97 -31.01 22.59
N CYS A 235 -4.00 -30.12 22.62
CA CYS A 235 -4.16 -28.74 22.15
C CYS A 235 -4.47 -28.70 20.64
N LEU A 236 -3.64 -29.33 19.82
CA LEU A 236 -3.79 -29.39 18.37
C LEU A 236 -5.05 -30.19 17.96
N ARG A 237 -5.32 -31.31 18.64
CA ARG A 237 -6.52 -32.10 18.36
C ARG A 237 -7.80 -31.30 18.62
N TYR A 238 -7.89 -30.61 19.77
CA TYR A 238 -9.03 -29.75 20.08
C TYR A 238 -9.24 -28.65 19.04
N TYR A 239 -8.14 -28.02 18.60
CA TYR A 239 -8.20 -27.05 17.52
C TYR A 239 -8.72 -27.66 16.22
N LYS A 240 -8.17 -28.78 15.78
CA LYS A 240 -8.55 -29.43 14.50
C LYS A 240 -9.97 -29.99 14.49
N GLU A 241 -10.43 -30.56 15.60
CA GLU A 241 -11.70 -31.27 15.66
C GLU A 241 -12.89 -30.39 16.08
N THR A 242 -12.63 -29.32 16.88
CA THR A 242 -13.70 -28.48 17.43
C THR A 242 -13.64 -27.08 16.84
N VAL A 243 -12.52 -26.36 16.98
CA VAL A 243 -12.43 -24.93 16.66
C VAL A 243 -12.38 -24.68 15.16
N ARG A 244 -11.46 -25.33 14.46
CA ARG A 244 -11.24 -25.17 13.03
C ARG A 244 -12.46 -25.44 12.18
N PRO A 245 -13.21 -26.55 12.37
CA PRO A 245 -14.43 -26.82 11.60
C PRO A 245 -15.51 -25.76 11.83
N TYR A 246 -15.65 -25.25 13.05
CA TYR A 246 -16.61 -24.20 13.36
C TYR A 246 -16.28 -22.90 12.62
N ILE A 247 -15.02 -22.46 12.68
CA ILE A 247 -14.58 -21.27 11.93
C ILE A 247 -14.82 -21.45 10.43
N LYS A 248 -14.41 -22.61 9.88
CA LYS A 248 -14.42 -22.86 8.43
C LYS A 248 -15.84 -23.05 7.87
N ASN A 249 -16.72 -23.66 8.60
CA ASN A 249 -18.02 -24.04 8.07
C ASN A 249 -19.17 -23.11 8.49
N GLU A 250 -19.06 -22.54 9.71
CA GLU A 250 -20.13 -21.71 10.27
C GLU A 250 -19.87 -20.22 10.13
N LEU A 251 -18.63 -19.78 10.40
CA LEU A 251 -18.30 -18.36 10.42
C LEU A 251 -17.81 -17.87 9.05
N PHE A 252 -16.90 -18.60 8.44
CA PHE A 252 -16.22 -18.21 7.18
C PHE A 252 -16.26 -19.34 6.15
N PRO A 253 -17.45 -19.70 5.63
CA PRO A 253 -17.57 -20.76 4.64
C PRO A 253 -16.81 -20.45 3.37
N ALA A 254 -16.34 -21.52 2.70
CA ALA A 254 -15.64 -21.41 1.44
C ALA A 254 -16.54 -20.84 0.32
N GLY A 255 -15.92 -20.12 -0.60
CA GLY A 255 -16.56 -19.68 -1.84
C GLY A 255 -16.72 -20.82 -2.85
N THR A 256 -17.26 -20.46 -4.03
CA THR A 256 -17.41 -21.41 -5.15
C THR A 256 -16.08 -21.94 -5.68
N ASP A 257 -14.99 -21.22 -5.42
CA ASP A 257 -13.62 -21.61 -5.72
C ASP A 257 -12.99 -22.54 -4.68
N GLY A 258 -13.73 -22.97 -3.65
CA GLY A 258 -13.28 -23.83 -2.58
C GLY A 258 -12.36 -23.17 -1.56
N THR A 259 -12.03 -21.87 -1.71
CA THR A 259 -11.13 -21.17 -0.81
C THR A 259 -11.85 -20.41 0.31
N THR A 260 -11.24 -20.36 1.48
CA THR A 260 -11.65 -19.56 2.64
C THR A 260 -10.41 -18.98 3.32
N ILE A 261 -10.54 -18.29 4.44
CA ILE A 261 -9.42 -17.77 5.23
C ILE A 261 -8.59 -18.86 5.92
N LEU A 262 -9.11 -20.08 6.05
CA LEU A 262 -8.47 -21.22 6.71
C LEU A 262 -8.28 -22.38 5.74
N ASN A 263 -7.16 -22.38 5.03
CA ASN A 263 -6.84 -23.44 4.07
C ASN A 263 -5.37 -23.89 4.21
N GLY A 264 -5.10 -25.15 3.96
CA GLY A 264 -3.73 -25.66 3.81
C GLY A 264 -2.98 -25.93 5.12
N PHE A 265 -3.67 -26.12 6.23
CA PHE A 265 -3.07 -26.44 7.54
C PHE A 265 -2.21 -27.71 7.48
N ALA A 266 -0.94 -27.57 7.87
CA ALA A 266 0.06 -28.63 7.68
C ALA A 266 0.17 -29.60 8.86
N PHE A 267 -0.27 -29.22 10.07
CA PHE A 267 -0.06 -30.04 11.26
C PHE A 267 -1.03 -31.22 11.36
N ASP A 268 -0.48 -32.37 11.77
CA ASP A 268 -1.25 -33.56 12.10
C ASP A 268 -1.36 -33.76 13.62
N ALA A 269 -2.56 -33.99 14.14
CA ALA A 269 -2.80 -34.15 15.57
C ALA A 269 -2.25 -35.47 16.14
N GLU A 270 -2.05 -36.49 15.31
CA GLU A 270 -1.42 -37.75 15.72
C GLU A 270 0.12 -37.64 15.82
N ASN A 271 0.72 -36.60 15.24
CA ASN A 271 2.14 -36.39 15.31
C ASN A 271 2.51 -35.58 16.57
N THR A 272 3.37 -36.14 17.41
CA THR A 272 3.80 -35.54 18.69
C THR A 272 4.56 -34.23 18.48
N ASP A 273 5.43 -34.18 17.47
CA ASP A 273 6.24 -32.97 17.15
C ASP A 273 5.33 -31.83 16.68
N HIS A 274 4.32 -32.13 15.87
CA HIS A 274 3.34 -31.16 15.45
C HIS A 274 2.51 -30.60 16.63
N ASN A 275 2.13 -31.43 17.60
CA ASN A 275 1.45 -30.99 18.83
C ASN A 275 2.34 -30.02 19.62
N HIS A 276 3.63 -30.34 19.78
CA HIS A 276 4.57 -29.49 20.49
C HIS A 276 4.81 -28.15 19.76
N VAL A 277 5.05 -28.22 18.45
CA VAL A 277 5.30 -27.01 17.63
C VAL A 277 4.05 -26.12 17.59
N PHE A 278 2.86 -26.68 17.42
CA PHE A 278 1.61 -25.92 17.42
C PHE A 278 1.48 -25.10 18.71
N LYS A 279 1.65 -25.73 19.87
CA LYS A 279 1.56 -25.04 21.16
C LYS A 279 2.67 -24.01 21.35
N LYS A 280 3.88 -24.29 20.86
CA LYS A 280 4.99 -23.34 20.88
C LYS A 280 4.67 -22.10 20.04
N VAL A 281 4.08 -22.28 18.86
CA VAL A 281 3.66 -21.17 17.98
C VAL A 281 2.55 -20.36 18.64
N LEU A 282 1.54 -21.00 19.23
CA LEU A 282 0.50 -20.30 19.98
C LEU A 282 1.10 -19.45 21.11
N LYS A 283 2.07 -19.98 21.86
CA LYS A 283 2.78 -19.24 22.91
C LYS A 283 3.47 -17.98 22.34
N LYS A 284 4.12 -18.08 21.19
CA LYS A 284 4.75 -16.93 20.53
C LYS A 284 3.74 -15.84 20.17
N PHE A 285 2.58 -16.20 19.63
CA PHE A 285 1.51 -15.23 19.37
C PHE A 285 0.94 -14.62 20.64
N LYS A 286 0.83 -15.39 21.72
CA LYS A 286 0.36 -14.89 23.02
C LYS A 286 1.32 -13.91 23.66
N THR A 287 2.64 -14.15 23.54
CA THR A 287 3.68 -13.35 24.19
C THR A 287 4.26 -12.26 23.29
N PHE A 288 3.82 -12.20 22.03
CA PHE A 288 4.30 -11.18 21.11
C PHE A 288 3.86 -9.79 21.59
N GLU A 289 4.86 -8.92 21.82
CA GLU A 289 4.67 -7.52 22.25
C GLU A 289 3.76 -7.35 23.49
N GLN A 290 3.97 -8.18 24.51
CA GLN A 290 3.35 -7.94 25.80
C GLN A 290 3.93 -6.68 26.42
N ASP A 291 3.17 -5.60 26.44
CA ASP A 291 3.29 -4.60 27.49
C ASP A 291 2.90 -5.27 28.83
N LYS A 292 3.70 -5.10 29.87
CA LYS A 292 3.60 -5.88 31.10
C LYS A 292 2.21 -5.87 31.75
N ASP A 293 1.35 -4.92 31.35
CA ASP A 293 0.02 -4.70 31.92
C ASP A 293 -1.16 -5.02 30.97
N LYS A 294 -0.90 -5.27 29.68
CA LYS A 294 -1.96 -5.57 28.70
C LYS A 294 -1.53 -6.78 27.86
N GLY A 295 -2.05 -7.95 28.14
CA GLY A 295 -1.74 -9.17 27.38
C GLY A 295 -1.90 -8.90 25.87
N GLY A 296 -0.87 -9.24 25.06
CA GLY A 296 -0.77 -8.92 23.64
C GLY A 296 -1.98 -9.36 22.81
N LYS A 297 -2.84 -8.41 22.45
CA LYS A 297 -3.96 -8.63 21.56
C LYS A 297 -3.61 -8.10 20.18
N LEU A 298 -3.80 -8.93 19.16
CA LEU A 298 -3.55 -8.55 17.76
C LEU A 298 -4.50 -7.45 17.26
N ILE A 299 -5.63 -7.24 17.93
CA ILE A 299 -6.57 -6.16 17.58
C ILE A 299 -6.01 -4.77 17.86
N ASP A 300 -5.10 -4.65 18.81
CA ASP A 300 -4.48 -3.38 19.19
C ASP A 300 -3.32 -2.99 18.25
N ILE A 301 -3.00 -3.84 17.29
CA ILE A 301 -1.96 -3.62 16.28
C ILE A 301 -2.59 -3.03 15.02
N ASP A 302 -1.90 -2.11 14.37
CA ASP A 302 -2.39 -1.47 13.16
C ASP A 302 -2.63 -2.45 12.00
N LYS A 303 -3.51 -2.07 11.06
CA LYS A 303 -3.90 -2.91 9.93
C LYS A 303 -2.73 -3.14 8.96
N GLU A 304 -1.86 -2.15 8.80
CA GLU A 304 -0.69 -2.26 7.92
C GLU A 304 0.32 -3.28 8.46
N PHE A 305 0.56 -3.29 9.77
CA PHE A 305 1.42 -4.28 10.41
C PHE A 305 0.92 -5.70 10.12
N LYS A 306 -0.38 -5.93 10.34
CA LYS A 306 -1.00 -7.27 10.12
C LYS A 306 -0.83 -7.74 8.69
N SER A 307 -1.02 -6.86 7.74
CA SER A 307 -0.84 -7.14 6.31
C SER A 307 0.64 -7.31 5.94
N ARG A 308 1.54 -6.48 6.51
CA ARG A 308 3.01 -6.63 6.33
C ARG A 308 3.53 -7.94 6.91
N LEU A 309 2.94 -8.44 7.98
CA LEU A 309 3.32 -9.72 8.57
C LEU A 309 3.21 -10.87 7.55
N PHE A 310 2.16 -10.87 6.73
CA PHE A 310 2.01 -11.85 5.65
C PHE A 310 3.05 -11.66 4.54
N GLU A 311 3.35 -10.42 4.18
CA GLU A 311 4.39 -10.10 3.19
C GLU A 311 5.78 -10.53 3.67
N GLU A 312 6.12 -10.26 4.94
CA GLU A 312 7.41 -10.66 5.53
C GLU A 312 7.55 -12.19 5.62
N PHE A 313 6.46 -12.88 5.95
CA PHE A 313 6.48 -14.34 5.96
C PHE A 313 6.72 -14.90 4.55
N LEU A 314 6.11 -14.31 3.53
CA LEU A 314 6.35 -14.66 2.13
C LEU A 314 7.77 -14.38 1.67
N LYS A 315 8.38 -13.26 2.11
CA LYS A 315 9.79 -12.94 1.82
C LYS A 315 10.76 -13.94 2.45
N GLY A 316 10.47 -14.40 3.67
CA GLY A 316 11.29 -15.37 4.40
C GLY A 316 11.21 -16.80 3.85
N SER A 317 10.15 -17.13 3.13
CA SER A 317 10.00 -18.43 2.49
C SER A 317 10.86 -18.49 1.23
N VAL A 318 11.63 -19.57 1.06
CA VAL A 318 12.49 -19.84 -0.13
C VAL A 318 11.68 -19.81 -1.46
N GLY A 319 10.37 -19.62 -1.38
CA GLY A 319 9.40 -19.66 -2.46
C GLY A 319 9.22 -18.37 -3.27
N GLN A 320 9.93 -17.27 -3.01
CA GLN A 320 9.77 -16.04 -3.81
C GLN A 320 9.99 -16.27 -5.32
N ARG A 321 10.90 -17.17 -5.68
CA ARG A 321 11.13 -17.54 -7.10
C ARG A 321 10.09 -18.52 -7.64
N SER A 322 9.49 -19.35 -6.79
CA SER A 322 8.51 -20.37 -7.20
C SER A 322 7.09 -19.80 -7.28
N LEU A 323 6.74 -18.83 -6.43
CA LEU A 323 5.43 -18.20 -6.44
C LEU A 323 5.29 -17.11 -7.53
N GLY A 324 6.39 -16.62 -8.12
CA GLY A 324 6.39 -15.67 -9.23
C GLY A 324 5.63 -14.35 -8.98
N GLN A 325 5.29 -14.09 -7.73
CA GLN A 325 4.42 -12.98 -7.35
C GLN A 325 5.26 -11.77 -6.93
N PHE A 326 5.05 -10.68 -7.62
CA PHE A 326 5.66 -9.40 -7.29
C PHE A 326 4.65 -8.56 -6.51
N PHE A 327 4.94 -8.33 -5.22
CA PHE A 327 4.13 -7.43 -4.42
C PHE A 327 4.31 -6.00 -4.91
N THR A 328 3.20 -5.32 -5.17
CA THR A 328 3.23 -3.90 -5.50
C THR A 328 3.55 -3.10 -4.23
N PRO A 329 4.62 -2.26 -4.24
CA PRO A 329 4.94 -1.40 -3.11
C PRO A 329 3.74 -0.56 -2.70
N ARG A 330 3.46 -0.46 -1.40
CA ARG A 330 2.22 0.14 -0.90
C ARG A 330 2.09 1.61 -1.25
N ARG A 331 3.18 2.37 -1.12
CA ARG A 331 3.16 3.78 -1.46
C ARG A 331 2.95 4.02 -2.95
N LEU A 332 3.53 3.17 -3.79
CA LEU A 332 3.26 3.17 -5.23
C LEU A 332 1.78 2.86 -5.50
N MET A 333 1.25 1.81 -4.88
CA MET A 333 -0.16 1.43 -5.01
C MET A 333 -1.09 2.58 -4.59
N GLY A 334 -0.84 3.19 -3.42
CA GLY A 334 -1.58 4.36 -2.97
C GLY A 334 -1.51 5.53 -3.95
N GLY A 335 -0.33 5.81 -4.52
CA GLY A 335 -0.17 6.84 -5.56
C GLY A 335 -0.98 6.56 -6.82
N ILE A 336 -1.01 5.31 -7.28
CA ILE A 336 -1.82 4.89 -8.45
C ILE A 336 -3.33 5.02 -8.15
N VAL A 337 -3.77 4.59 -6.97
CA VAL A 337 -5.17 4.74 -6.53
C VAL A 337 -5.55 6.22 -6.43
N ASP A 338 -4.64 7.08 -5.96
CA ASP A 338 -4.84 8.53 -5.92
C ASP A 338 -4.90 9.15 -7.33
N MET A 339 -4.10 8.67 -8.30
CA MET A 339 -4.21 9.07 -9.71
C MET A 339 -5.58 8.70 -10.30
N ALA A 340 -6.10 7.53 -9.91
CA ALA A 340 -7.36 7.02 -10.43
C ALA A 340 -8.59 7.77 -9.91
N GLU A 341 -8.45 8.70 -8.95
CA GLU A 341 -9.55 9.50 -8.40
C GLU A 341 -10.75 8.63 -8.01
N VAL A 342 -10.46 7.58 -7.24
CA VAL A 342 -11.44 6.53 -6.90
C VAL A 342 -12.64 7.05 -6.11
N GLU A 343 -12.50 8.19 -5.43
CA GLU A 343 -13.57 8.89 -4.74
C GLU A 343 -14.68 9.41 -5.67
N ASN A 344 -14.37 9.60 -6.96
CA ASN A 344 -15.29 10.08 -7.96
C ASN A 344 -16.04 8.94 -8.69
N LEU A 345 -15.79 7.69 -8.33
CA LEU A 345 -16.52 6.56 -8.89
C LEU A 345 -18.00 6.62 -8.46
N PRO A 346 -18.95 6.47 -9.39
CA PRO A 346 -20.37 6.47 -9.05
C PRO A 346 -20.76 5.23 -8.26
N ASP A 347 -21.85 5.32 -7.49
CA ASP A 347 -22.43 4.16 -6.82
C ASP A 347 -22.79 3.09 -7.85
N GLY A 348 -22.50 1.83 -7.51
CA GLY A 348 -22.67 0.71 -8.42
C GLY A 348 -21.55 0.56 -9.47
N ALA A 349 -20.50 1.38 -9.44
CA ALA A 349 -19.32 1.17 -10.27
C ALA A 349 -18.63 -0.18 -9.93
N ILE A 350 -18.01 -0.76 -10.94
CA ILE A 350 -17.28 -2.04 -10.80
C ILE A 350 -15.79 -1.80 -10.97
N VAL A 351 -15.02 -2.11 -9.92
CA VAL A 351 -13.55 -2.06 -9.90
C VAL A 351 -12.99 -3.47 -10.02
N CYS A 352 -12.03 -3.67 -10.94
CA CYS A 352 -11.44 -4.97 -11.17
C CYS A 352 -9.92 -4.98 -11.01
N ASP A 353 -9.39 -6.08 -10.46
CA ASP A 353 -7.99 -6.46 -10.53
C ASP A 353 -7.87 -7.91 -11.02
N PRO A 354 -7.55 -8.16 -12.31
CA PRO A 354 -7.49 -9.51 -12.87
C PRO A 354 -6.25 -10.31 -12.46
N ALA A 355 -5.31 -9.73 -11.70
CA ALA A 355 -4.10 -10.35 -11.17
C ALA A 355 -3.81 -9.85 -9.75
N CYS A 356 -4.79 -10.01 -8.85
CA CYS A 356 -4.88 -9.27 -7.60
C CYS A 356 -3.85 -9.66 -6.53
N GLY A 357 -3.15 -10.79 -6.68
CA GLY A 357 -2.26 -11.28 -5.65
C GLY A 357 -2.97 -11.37 -4.29
N VAL A 358 -2.44 -10.68 -3.30
CA VAL A 358 -3.02 -10.63 -1.94
C VAL A 358 -4.13 -9.57 -1.78
N GLY A 359 -4.69 -9.07 -2.87
CA GLY A 359 -5.84 -8.15 -2.86
C GLY A 359 -5.49 -6.69 -2.58
N GLY A 360 -4.27 -6.26 -2.85
CA GLY A 360 -3.79 -4.91 -2.49
C GLY A 360 -4.61 -3.78 -3.11
N PHE A 361 -4.78 -3.75 -4.43
CA PHE A 361 -5.52 -2.68 -5.13
C PHE A 361 -6.99 -2.57 -4.70
N PRO A 362 -7.78 -3.65 -4.63
CA PRO A 362 -9.16 -3.56 -4.15
C PRO A 362 -9.26 -2.96 -2.74
N MET A 363 -8.40 -3.40 -1.83
CA MET A 363 -8.43 -2.93 -0.44
C MET A 363 -7.95 -1.49 -0.29
N GLU A 364 -6.89 -1.09 -0.99
CA GLU A 364 -6.41 0.30 -0.97
C GLU A 364 -7.47 1.23 -1.58
N THR A 365 -8.15 0.81 -2.65
CA THR A 365 -9.26 1.56 -3.25
C THR A 365 -10.38 1.78 -2.24
N ALA A 366 -10.84 0.73 -1.57
CA ALA A 366 -11.89 0.83 -0.56
C ALA A 366 -11.46 1.70 0.63
N ALA A 367 -10.21 1.56 1.10
CA ALA A 367 -9.67 2.37 2.18
C ALA A 367 -9.59 3.87 1.82
N ARG A 368 -9.13 4.20 0.59
CA ARG A 368 -9.06 5.60 0.11
C ARG A 368 -10.45 6.21 -0.05
N ARG A 369 -11.41 5.47 -0.60
CA ARG A 369 -12.80 5.92 -0.70
C ARG A 369 -13.40 6.17 0.68
N ALA A 370 -13.27 5.22 1.61
CA ALA A 370 -13.76 5.38 2.98
C ALA A 370 -13.14 6.60 3.68
N LYS A 371 -11.83 6.81 3.54
CA LYS A 371 -11.14 7.96 4.13
C LYS A 371 -11.64 9.30 3.58
N ARG A 372 -12.00 9.38 2.29
CA ARG A 372 -12.41 10.63 1.63
C ARG A 372 -13.90 10.90 1.73
N SER A 373 -14.72 9.85 1.67
CA SER A 373 -16.19 9.97 1.76
C SER A 373 -16.71 9.93 3.20
N GLY A 374 -15.90 9.48 4.15
CA GLY A 374 -16.33 9.21 5.53
C GLY A 374 -17.24 7.98 5.67
N LYS A 375 -17.41 7.19 4.59
CA LYS A 375 -18.31 6.02 4.56
C LYS A 375 -17.58 4.82 3.96
N SER A 376 -17.72 3.65 4.58
CA SER A 376 -17.22 2.39 4.03
C SER A 376 -18.00 2.01 2.76
N ASP A 377 -17.30 1.45 1.77
CA ASP A 377 -17.94 0.81 0.62
C ASP A 377 -18.67 -0.50 1.01
N PHE A 378 -18.37 -1.05 2.19
CA PHE A 378 -18.98 -2.28 2.72
C PHE A 378 -19.95 -1.94 3.84
N GLN A 379 -21.18 -1.63 3.47
CA GLN A 379 -22.23 -1.25 4.42
C GLN A 379 -22.97 -2.50 4.91
N LEU A 380 -23.18 -2.58 6.23
CA LEU A 380 -23.93 -3.66 6.82
C LEU A 380 -25.41 -3.29 6.86
N GLU A 381 -26.23 -4.04 6.15
CA GLU A 381 -27.69 -3.94 6.17
C GLU A 381 -28.31 -5.15 6.85
N GLN A 382 -29.52 -5.02 7.35
CA GLN A 382 -30.26 -6.13 7.91
C GLN A 382 -31.24 -6.68 6.86
N GLU A 383 -31.02 -7.91 6.40
CA GLU A 383 -31.95 -8.60 5.50
C GLU A 383 -32.72 -9.68 6.29
N GLY A 384 -33.91 -9.34 6.73
CA GLY A 384 -34.67 -10.17 7.66
C GLY A 384 -33.96 -10.33 9.01
N SER A 385 -33.64 -11.54 9.42
CA SER A 385 -32.93 -11.85 10.67
C SER A 385 -31.41 -11.94 10.51
N ARG A 386 -30.86 -11.74 9.31
CA ARG A 386 -29.43 -11.95 9.03
C ARG A 386 -28.75 -10.64 8.57
N PRO A 387 -27.56 -10.35 9.07
CA PRO A 387 -26.74 -9.28 8.53
C PRO A 387 -26.27 -9.63 7.11
N LYS A 388 -26.23 -8.63 6.22
CA LYS A 388 -25.71 -8.73 4.86
C LYS A 388 -24.86 -7.52 4.55
N ILE A 389 -23.75 -7.71 3.86
CA ILE A 389 -22.95 -6.60 3.37
C ILE A 389 -23.43 -6.21 1.98
N LYS A 390 -23.84 -4.94 1.84
CA LYS A 390 -24.18 -4.33 0.57
C LYS A 390 -23.06 -3.40 0.14
N PRO A 391 -22.37 -3.71 -0.95
CA PRO A 391 -21.31 -2.85 -1.45
C PRO A 391 -21.91 -1.58 -2.07
N VAL A 392 -21.27 -0.41 -1.82
CA VAL A 392 -21.55 0.86 -2.52
C VAL A 392 -21.02 0.79 -3.94
N ILE A 393 -19.81 0.28 -4.10
CA ILE A 393 -19.24 -0.12 -5.39
C ILE A 393 -18.85 -1.59 -5.34
N GLU A 394 -18.84 -2.24 -6.50
CA GLU A 394 -18.50 -3.65 -6.61
C GLU A 394 -17.01 -3.82 -6.87
N TYR A 395 -16.41 -4.81 -6.20
CA TYR A 395 -15.02 -5.22 -6.43
C TYR A 395 -14.99 -6.61 -7.05
N ARG A 396 -14.11 -6.80 -8.03
CA ARG A 396 -13.81 -8.08 -8.67
C ARG A 396 -12.30 -8.27 -8.68
N ALA A 397 -11.82 -9.32 -8.09
CA ALA A 397 -10.40 -9.57 -7.92
C ALA A 397 -10.09 -11.04 -8.19
N PHE A 398 -9.19 -11.28 -9.12
CA PHE A 398 -8.92 -12.62 -9.61
C PHE A 398 -7.44 -12.95 -9.48
N ASP A 399 -7.14 -14.20 -9.21
CA ASP A 399 -5.78 -14.72 -9.33
C ASP A 399 -5.80 -16.18 -9.80
N LYS A 400 -4.63 -16.68 -10.22
CA LYS A 400 -4.48 -18.07 -10.63
C LYS A 400 -4.34 -18.96 -9.41
N GLY A 401 -5.18 -19.97 -9.31
CA GLY A 401 -5.00 -21.09 -8.39
C GLY A 401 -3.98 -22.10 -8.92
N SER A 402 -3.43 -22.94 -8.05
CA SER A 402 -2.65 -24.09 -8.44
C SER A 402 -3.49 -25.38 -8.34
N ASN A 403 -3.27 -26.33 -9.26
CA ASN A 403 -4.04 -27.58 -9.31
C ASN A 403 -3.82 -28.53 -8.12
N GLN A 404 -2.85 -28.24 -7.23
CA GLN A 404 -2.46 -29.13 -6.13
C GLN A 404 -2.43 -28.45 -4.75
N THR A 405 -2.37 -27.14 -4.73
CA THR A 405 -2.42 -26.35 -3.50
C THR A 405 -3.43 -25.24 -3.71
N GLU A 406 -4.25 -25.09 -2.72
CA GLU A 406 -5.17 -23.98 -2.60
C GLU A 406 -4.50 -22.66 -3.01
N SER A 407 -5.24 -21.79 -3.66
CA SER A 407 -4.71 -20.49 -4.12
C SER A 407 -4.31 -19.62 -2.95
N LEU A 408 -3.06 -19.73 -2.55
CA LEU A 408 -2.52 -19.03 -1.37
C LEU A 408 -2.71 -17.50 -1.47
N ALA A 409 -2.55 -16.92 -2.66
CA ALA A 409 -2.78 -15.51 -2.88
C ALA A 409 -4.21 -15.09 -2.52
N ILE A 410 -5.20 -15.84 -2.97
CA ILE A 410 -6.61 -15.56 -2.68
C ILE A 410 -6.96 -15.81 -1.21
N ILE A 411 -6.38 -16.84 -0.58
CA ILE A 411 -6.53 -17.06 0.87
C ILE A 411 -6.01 -15.86 1.65
N LEU A 412 -4.84 -15.37 1.28
CA LEU A 412 -4.24 -14.16 1.87
C LEU A 412 -5.09 -12.91 1.60
N ALA A 413 -5.64 -12.77 0.39
CA ALA A 413 -6.52 -11.65 0.05
C ALA A 413 -7.78 -11.65 0.93
N LYS A 414 -8.41 -12.82 1.11
CA LYS A 414 -9.58 -13.02 1.98
C LYS A 414 -9.23 -12.73 3.45
N ALA A 415 -8.09 -13.21 3.95
CA ALA A 415 -7.61 -12.92 5.30
C ALA A 415 -7.33 -11.42 5.51
N ASN A 416 -6.66 -10.77 4.56
CA ASN A 416 -6.43 -9.34 4.57
C ASN A 416 -7.75 -8.56 4.60
N PHE A 417 -8.75 -8.96 3.82
CA PHE A 417 -10.06 -8.33 3.83
C PHE A 417 -10.71 -8.38 5.21
N VAL A 418 -10.66 -9.53 5.90
CA VAL A 418 -11.16 -9.65 7.28
C VAL A 418 -10.41 -8.71 8.23
N ILE A 419 -9.09 -8.55 8.06
CA ILE A 419 -8.28 -7.62 8.86
C ILE A 419 -8.71 -6.17 8.58
N TYR A 420 -8.91 -5.78 7.33
CA TYR A 420 -9.37 -4.44 6.96
C TYR A 420 -10.78 -4.13 7.49
N GLN A 421 -11.63 -5.15 7.65
CA GLN A 421 -12.98 -5.03 8.20
C GLN A 421 -13.06 -5.33 9.71
N SER A 422 -11.93 -5.28 10.43
CA SER A 422 -11.87 -5.58 11.86
C SER A 422 -12.80 -4.75 12.73
N GLU A 423 -12.95 -3.45 12.43
CA GLU A 423 -13.85 -2.57 13.18
C GLU A 423 -15.33 -2.97 13.01
N LEU A 424 -15.71 -3.41 11.80
CA LEU A 424 -17.05 -3.94 11.57
C LEU A 424 -17.30 -5.22 12.40
N LEU A 425 -16.33 -6.14 12.42
CA LEU A 425 -16.45 -7.36 13.22
C LEU A 425 -16.42 -7.10 14.73
N LYS A 426 -15.64 -6.10 15.17
CA LYS A 426 -15.59 -5.67 16.58
C LYS A 426 -16.95 -5.12 17.04
N ALA A 427 -17.60 -4.32 16.19
CA ALA A 427 -18.93 -3.79 16.46
C ALA A 427 -20.06 -4.83 16.28
N ARG A 428 -19.90 -5.75 15.34
CA ARG A 428 -20.90 -6.75 14.96
C ARG A 428 -20.24 -8.13 14.74
N PRO A 429 -19.93 -8.87 15.82
CA PRO A 429 -19.33 -10.21 15.73
C PRO A 429 -20.19 -11.24 14.98
N ASP A 430 -21.49 -11.00 14.90
CA ASP A 430 -22.46 -11.81 14.15
C ASP A 430 -22.37 -11.64 12.63
N ALA A 431 -21.62 -10.63 12.14
CA ALA A 431 -21.49 -10.36 10.71
C ALA A 431 -20.42 -11.21 9.99
N THR A 432 -19.80 -12.21 10.65
CA THR A 432 -18.76 -13.06 10.07
C THR A 432 -19.17 -13.71 8.75
N ARG A 433 -20.37 -14.31 8.71
CA ARG A 433 -20.89 -14.99 7.51
C ARG A 433 -21.17 -13.99 6.38
N ALA A 434 -21.74 -12.83 6.69
CA ALA A 434 -21.95 -11.76 5.71
C ALA A 434 -20.61 -11.25 5.13
N LEU A 435 -19.58 -11.16 5.97
CA LEU A 435 -18.23 -10.82 5.54
C LEU A 435 -17.62 -11.90 4.66
N ALA A 436 -17.85 -13.17 4.99
CA ALA A 436 -17.42 -14.30 4.17
C ALA A 436 -18.07 -14.28 2.78
N GLU A 437 -19.36 -14.03 2.71
CA GLU A 437 -20.09 -13.87 1.44
C GLU A 437 -19.53 -12.68 0.64
N ALA A 438 -19.24 -11.55 1.28
CA ALA A 438 -18.67 -10.39 0.63
C ALA A 438 -17.30 -10.70 0.02
N TYR A 439 -16.34 -11.24 0.79
CA TYR A 439 -15.03 -11.53 0.23
C TYR A 439 -15.04 -12.64 -0.83
N ASN A 440 -15.95 -13.61 -0.73
CA ASN A 440 -16.11 -14.66 -1.75
C ASN A 440 -16.66 -14.12 -3.08
N ASN A 441 -17.42 -13.03 -3.03
CA ASN A 441 -17.86 -12.31 -4.23
C ASN A 441 -16.77 -11.43 -4.84
N ILE A 442 -15.85 -10.94 -4.00
CA ILE A 442 -14.73 -10.09 -4.43
C ILE A 442 -13.59 -10.93 -5.00
N PHE A 443 -13.08 -11.89 -4.21
CA PHE A 443 -11.86 -12.65 -4.50
C PHE A 443 -12.16 -14.03 -5.00
N ARG A 444 -11.73 -14.36 -6.21
CA ARG A 444 -11.94 -15.66 -6.85
C ARG A 444 -10.64 -16.23 -7.40
N ALA A 445 -10.36 -17.47 -7.02
CA ALA A 445 -9.27 -18.27 -7.59
C ALA A 445 -9.73 -19.01 -8.86
N PHE A 446 -8.87 -18.99 -9.90
CA PHE A 446 -9.01 -19.83 -11.08
C PHE A 446 -8.09 -21.05 -10.95
N SER A 447 -8.60 -22.16 -10.42
CA SER A 447 -7.80 -23.36 -10.13
C SER A 447 -7.82 -24.40 -11.27
N ASP A 448 -8.88 -24.39 -12.08
CA ASP A 448 -9.14 -25.46 -13.06
C ASP A 448 -8.49 -25.21 -14.43
N SER A 449 -7.81 -24.08 -14.61
CA SER A 449 -7.21 -23.68 -15.87
C SER A 449 -5.78 -23.18 -15.71
N SER A 450 -4.90 -23.62 -16.60
CA SER A 450 -3.55 -23.05 -16.74
C SER A 450 -3.56 -21.56 -17.09
N LEU A 451 -4.69 -21.06 -17.63
CA LEU A 451 -4.90 -19.67 -18.02
C LEU A 451 -5.13 -18.73 -16.83
N GLY A 452 -5.60 -19.24 -15.67
CA GLY A 452 -6.04 -18.40 -14.59
C GLY A 452 -7.16 -17.46 -15.04
N SER A 453 -7.14 -16.19 -14.64
CA SER A 453 -8.14 -15.19 -15.03
C SER A 453 -8.19 -14.89 -16.54
N LEU A 454 -7.16 -15.28 -17.31
CA LEU A 454 -7.18 -15.20 -18.79
C LEU A 454 -8.18 -16.17 -19.43
N ALA A 455 -8.76 -17.11 -18.66
CA ALA A 455 -9.80 -18.04 -19.12
C ALA A 455 -11.18 -17.39 -19.34
N GLU A 456 -11.37 -16.16 -18.89
CA GLU A 456 -12.61 -15.41 -19.04
C GLU A 456 -12.33 -13.99 -19.52
N ILE A 457 -13.18 -13.46 -20.39
CA ILE A 457 -13.20 -12.05 -20.78
C ILE A 457 -14.63 -11.54 -20.65
N ASN A 458 -14.79 -10.46 -19.88
CA ASN A 458 -16.05 -9.79 -19.65
C ASN A 458 -16.06 -8.45 -20.39
N ASP A 459 -16.26 -8.47 -21.70
CA ASP A 459 -16.17 -7.28 -22.55
C ASP A 459 -17.04 -6.12 -22.02
N GLY A 460 -16.43 -4.95 -21.79
CA GLY A 460 -17.12 -3.74 -21.38
C GLY A 460 -17.70 -3.75 -19.95
N ALA A 461 -17.20 -4.59 -19.05
CA ALA A 461 -17.79 -4.80 -17.74
C ALA A 461 -17.34 -3.77 -16.67
N TYR A 462 -16.12 -3.24 -16.76
CA TYR A 462 -15.49 -2.54 -15.65
C TYR A 462 -15.36 -1.04 -15.83
N ASP A 463 -15.66 -0.30 -14.77
CA ASP A 463 -15.48 1.16 -14.71
C ASP A 463 -14.02 1.53 -14.44
N LEU A 464 -13.34 0.73 -13.63
CA LEU A 464 -11.94 0.93 -13.28
C LEU A 464 -11.21 -0.39 -13.17
N ILE A 465 -10.03 -0.47 -13.79
CA ILE A 465 -9.09 -1.58 -13.62
C ILE A 465 -7.80 -1.03 -13.03
N LEU A 466 -7.34 -1.64 -11.92
CA LEU A 466 -6.06 -1.36 -11.27
C LEU A 466 -5.32 -2.67 -11.13
N SER A 467 -4.17 -2.84 -11.78
CA SER A 467 -3.52 -4.14 -11.80
C SER A 467 -2.01 -4.08 -11.99
N ASN A 468 -1.33 -5.05 -11.39
CA ASN A 468 0.07 -5.37 -11.65
C ASN A 468 0.15 -6.83 -12.16
N PRO A 469 -0.04 -7.07 -13.47
CA PRO A 469 -0.05 -8.42 -14.02
C PRO A 469 1.33 -9.09 -13.98
N PRO A 470 1.42 -10.43 -14.03
CA PRO A 470 2.69 -11.14 -14.00
C PRO A 470 3.55 -10.86 -15.25
N TYR A 471 4.87 -10.62 -15.05
CA TYR A 471 5.84 -10.36 -16.11
C TYR A 471 6.55 -11.64 -16.54
N VAL A 472 5.89 -12.48 -17.32
CA VAL A 472 6.41 -13.78 -17.74
C VAL A 472 6.62 -13.79 -19.27
N ALA A 473 7.88 -13.79 -19.69
CA ALA A 473 8.23 -13.83 -21.11
C ALA A 473 8.06 -15.24 -21.73
N SER A 474 8.28 -16.30 -20.93
CA SER A 474 8.18 -17.70 -21.37
C SER A 474 6.76 -18.23 -21.18
N GLY A 475 6.32 -19.13 -22.09
CA GLY A 475 5.02 -19.80 -21.97
C GLY A 475 3.82 -19.04 -22.54
N ALA A 476 3.96 -17.78 -22.95
CA ALA A 476 2.86 -17.00 -23.56
C ALA A 476 2.26 -17.67 -24.79
N ARG A 477 3.08 -18.35 -25.61
CA ARG A 477 2.60 -19.12 -26.78
C ARG A 477 1.66 -20.25 -26.33
N ASN A 478 2.07 -21.06 -25.38
CA ASN A 478 1.26 -22.17 -24.87
C ASN A 478 -0.05 -21.68 -24.24
N LEU A 479 -0.02 -20.52 -23.56
CA LEU A 479 -1.21 -19.90 -22.98
C LEU A 479 -2.16 -19.38 -24.07
N ARG A 480 -1.65 -18.78 -25.14
CA ARG A 480 -2.49 -18.37 -26.29
C ARG A 480 -3.15 -19.58 -26.94
N GLU A 481 -2.39 -20.64 -27.21
CA GLU A 481 -2.93 -21.89 -27.78
C GLU A 481 -3.97 -22.53 -26.84
N ALA A 482 -3.77 -22.42 -25.50
CA ALA A 482 -4.75 -22.90 -24.52
C ALA A 482 -6.02 -22.03 -24.51
N ALA A 483 -5.87 -20.70 -24.63
CA ALA A 483 -6.98 -19.76 -24.72
C ALA A 483 -7.81 -20.00 -25.98
N GLU A 484 -7.16 -20.17 -27.14
CA GLU A 484 -7.81 -20.46 -28.40
C GLU A 484 -8.61 -21.77 -28.33
N ARG A 485 -8.05 -22.83 -27.71
CA ARG A 485 -8.79 -24.08 -27.45
C ARG A 485 -9.99 -23.90 -26.53
N ALA A 486 -9.94 -22.91 -25.62
CA ALA A 486 -11.05 -22.53 -24.75
C ALA A 486 -12.05 -21.56 -25.44
N GLY A 487 -11.85 -21.24 -26.73
CA GLY A 487 -12.71 -20.30 -27.46
C GLY A 487 -12.42 -18.84 -27.17
N ILE A 488 -11.28 -18.53 -26.55
CA ILE A 488 -10.86 -17.15 -26.24
C ILE A 488 -9.68 -16.77 -27.13
N ASP A 489 -9.82 -15.68 -27.85
CA ASP A 489 -8.85 -15.25 -28.81
C ASP A 489 -8.12 -13.97 -28.36
N TYR A 490 -6.80 -14.06 -28.19
CA TYR A 490 -5.89 -12.97 -27.86
C TYR A 490 -5.08 -12.56 -29.10
N ARG A 491 -5.61 -11.63 -29.93
CA ARG A 491 -5.07 -11.22 -31.23
C ARG A 491 -4.36 -9.87 -31.26
N ALA A 492 -4.46 -9.07 -30.18
CA ALA A 492 -3.90 -7.71 -30.19
C ALA A 492 -2.37 -7.69 -30.40
N GLY A 493 -1.67 -8.75 -30.04
CA GLY A 493 -0.22 -8.87 -30.24
C GLY A 493 0.55 -8.96 -28.92
N GLY A 494 1.82 -8.48 -28.94
CA GLY A 494 2.74 -8.56 -27.83
C GLY A 494 3.35 -9.94 -27.57
N LYS A 495 4.50 -9.99 -26.92
CA LYS A 495 5.30 -11.22 -26.81
C LYS A 495 5.09 -11.97 -25.49
N GLY A 496 4.85 -11.27 -24.37
CA GLY A 496 4.75 -11.86 -23.04
C GLY A 496 3.31 -12.16 -22.59
N VAL A 497 3.19 -12.76 -21.43
CA VAL A 497 1.89 -13.01 -20.76
C VAL A 497 1.26 -11.67 -20.35
N GLU A 498 2.08 -10.69 -19.96
CA GLU A 498 1.66 -9.32 -19.66
C GLU A 498 0.87 -8.68 -20.82
N ALA A 499 1.20 -9.01 -22.06
CA ALA A 499 0.48 -8.51 -23.24
C ALA A 499 -0.94 -9.06 -23.33
N MET A 500 -1.16 -10.34 -22.97
CA MET A 500 -2.49 -10.95 -22.92
C MET A 500 -3.34 -10.29 -21.80
N PHE A 501 -2.74 -9.99 -20.65
CA PHE A 501 -3.41 -9.27 -19.58
C PHE A 501 -3.81 -7.86 -20.01
N VAL A 502 -2.93 -7.13 -20.71
CA VAL A 502 -3.28 -5.79 -21.23
C VAL A 502 -4.43 -5.88 -22.23
N GLU A 503 -4.41 -6.84 -23.15
CA GLU A 503 -5.51 -7.06 -24.11
C GLU A 503 -6.83 -7.36 -23.37
N LYS A 504 -6.81 -8.28 -22.40
CA LYS A 504 -7.96 -8.58 -21.55
C LYS A 504 -8.51 -7.30 -20.88
N MET A 505 -7.65 -6.57 -20.19
CA MET A 505 -8.05 -5.37 -19.45
C MET A 505 -8.65 -4.30 -20.35
N VAL A 506 -8.04 -4.05 -21.52
CA VAL A 506 -8.58 -3.08 -22.50
C VAL A 506 -9.93 -3.51 -23.04
N ARG A 507 -10.14 -4.80 -23.27
CA ARG A 507 -11.44 -5.33 -23.72
C ARG A 507 -12.51 -5.18 -22.67
N GLU A 508 -12.15 -5.41 -21.40
CA GLU A 508 -13.08 -5.40 -20.28
C GLU A 508 -13.48 -4.00 -19.78
N LEU A 509 -12.81 -2.95 -20.25
CA LEU A 509 -13.19 -1.57 -19.92
C LEU A 509 -14.52 -1.16 -20.55
N LYS A 510 -15.40 -0.52 -19.79
CA LYS A 510 -16.64 0.09 -20.28
C LYS A 510 -16.35 1.11 -21.38
N PRO A 511 -16.98 1.00 -22.56
CA PRO A 511 -16.80 1.97 -23.63
C PRO A 511 -17.12 3.40 -23.18
N GLY A 512 -16.26 4.36 -23.51
CA GLY A 512 -16.41 5.78 -23.25
C GLY A 512 -16.07 6.23 -21.83
N SER A 513 -16.15 5.35 -20.82
CA SER A 513 -15.97 5.73 -19.40
C SER A 513 -14.94 4.91 -18.65
N GLY A 514 -14.72 3.66 -19.02
CA GLY A 514 -13.82 2.76 -18.31
C GLY A 514 -12.36 3.22 -18.35
N ARG A 515 -11.67 3.12 -17.21
CA ARG A 515 -10.27 3.54 -17.03
C ARG A 515 -9.43 2.38 -16.52
N ALA A 516 -8.16 2.34 -16.92
CA ALA A 516 -7.20 1.38 -16.39
C ALA A 516 -5.88 2.05 -16.01
N PHE A 517 -5.29 1.60 -14.90
CA PHE A 517 -3.94 1.94 -14.48
C PHE A 517 -3.18 0.62 -14.29
N ILE A 518 -2.27 0.35 -15.20
CA ILE A 518 -1.65 -0.96 -15.32
C ILE A 518 -0.14 -0.80 -15.14
N ILE A 519 0.45 -1.56 -14.24
CA ILE A 519 1.90 -1.61 -14.11
C ILE A 519 2.41 -2.61 -15.15
N ILE A 520 3.31 -2.16 -16.01
CA ILE A 520 3.84 -2.95 -17.13
C ILE A 520 5.36 -2.90 -17.17
N PRO A 521 6.02 -3.96 -17.63
CA PRO A 521 7.47 -3.95 -17.81
C PRO A 521 7.86 -3.13 -19.06
N ASP A 522 9.07 -2.62 -19.06
CA ASP A 522 9.67 -1.84 -20.14
C ASP A 522 9.55 -2.48 -21.52
N GLY A 523 9.67 -3.80 -21.59
CA GLY A 523 9.62 -4.53 -22.84
C GLY A 523 8.34 -4.31 -23.67
N LEU A 524 7.21 -4.02 -23.04
CA LEU A 524 5.95 -3.74 -23.73
C LEU A 524 6.00 -2.38 -24.45
N LEU A 525 6.70 -1.40 -23.87
CA LEU A 525 6.84 -0.06 -24.45
C LEU A 525 8.05 0.10 -25.37
N LEU A 526 9.15 -0.60 -25.06
CA LEU A 526 10.46 -0.43 -25.75
C LEU A 526 10.67 -1.33 -26.95
N ARG A 527 10.13 -2.56 -26.95
CA ARG A 527 10.45 -3.52 -28.01
C ARG A 527 9.94 -3.07 -29.38
N GLY A 528 10.86 -2.98 -30.35
CA GLY A 528 10.57 -2.64 -31.75
C GLY A 528 10.03 -3.83 -32.58
N GLN A 529 9.75 -4.98 -31.99
CA GLN A 529 9.25 -6.15 -32.69
C GLN A 529 7.84 -5.93 -33.26
N PRO A 530 7.50 -6.46 -34.43
CA PRO A 530 6.20 -6.22 -35.05
C PRO A 530 5.00 -6.58 -34.18
N GLN A 531 5.14 -7.61 -33.35
CA GLN A 531 4.06 -8.04 -32.45
C GLN A 531 3.82 -7.01 -31.33
N ASP A 532 4.88 -6.46 -30.73
CA ASP A 532 4.77 -5.47 -29.66
C ASP A 532 4.31 -4.11 -30.21
N LYS A 533 4.75 -3.75 -31.41
CA LYS A 533 4.25 -2.57 -32.14
C LYS A 533 2.75 -2.68 -32.43
N ARG A 534 2.29 -3.82 -32.95
CA ARG A 534 0.87 -4.08 -33.21
C ARG A 534 0.02 -3.97 -31.93
N LEU A 535 0.52 -4.47 -30.77
CA LEU A 535 -0.19 -4.32 -29.50
C LEU A 535 -0.34 -2.84 -29.12
N ARG A 536 0.72 -2.04 -29.23
CA ARG A 536 0.65 -0.60 -28.92
C ARG A 536 -0.30 0.14 -29.84
N GLU A 537 -0.25 -0.13 -31.14
CA GLU A 537 -1.19 0.42 -32.13
C GLU A 537 -2.64 0.04 -31.81
N TRP A 538 -2.86 -1.22 -31.42
CA TRP A 538 -4.18 -1.68 -31.00
C TRP A 538 -4.66 -0.98 -29.72
N ILE A 539 -3.78 -0.82 -28.72
CA ILE A 539 -4.11 -0.06 -27.50
C ILE A 539 -4.51 1.38 -27.87
N ALA A 540 -3.71 2.07 -28.68
CA ALA A 540 -3.99 3.44 -29.12
C ALA A 540 -5.29 3.55 -29.94
N ALA A 541 -5.65 2.51 -30.70
CA ALA A 541 -6.92 2.44 -31.41
C ALA A 541 -8.11 2.30 -30.46
N GLN A 542 -7.99 1.52 -29.38
CA GLN A 542 -9.07 1.20 -28.44
C GLN A 542 -9.21 2.19 -27.28
N CYS A 543 -8.11 2.84 -26.88
CA CYS A 543 -8.05 3.69 -25.70
C CYS A 543 -7.39 5.04 -25.99
N TRP A 544 -7.76 6.03 -25.19
CA TRP A 544 -6.95 7.20 -24.96
C TRP A 544 -5.80 6.79 -24.02
N VAL A 545 -4.57 7.11 -24.35
CA VAL A 545 -3.41 6.97 -23.49
C VAL A 545 -3.28 8.27 -22.72
N ASP A 546 -3.95 8.34 -21.57
CA ASP A 546 -3.98 9.55 -20.74
C ASP A 546 -2.62 9.82 -20.09
N GLY A 547 -1.84 8.77 -19.77
CA GLY A 547 -0.52 8.98 -19.20
C GLY A 547 0.38 7.75 -19.20
N ILE A 548 1.68 8.01 -19.14
CA ILE A 548 2.74 7.01 -18.94
C ILE A 548 3.64 7.53 -17.82
N VAL A 549 3.82 6.74 -16.76
CA VAL A 549 4.66 7.08 -15.61
C VAL A 549 5.84 6.13 -15.58
N SER A 550 7.05 6.67 -15.63
CA SER A 550 8.28 5.90 -15.52
C SER A 550 8.64 5.69 -14.06
N LEU A 551 8.81 4.44 -13.63
CA LEU A 551 9.17 4.08 -12.26
C LEU A 551 10.69 3.85 -12.13
N PRO A 552 11.29 4.03 -10.95
CA PRO A 552 12.69 3.71 -10.72
C PRO A 552 13.04 2.27 -11.06
N VAL A 553 14.28 2.03 -11.47
CA VAL A 553 14.81 0.65 -11.58
C VAL A 553 14.76 0.02 -10.19
N LYS A 554 14.49 -1.28 -10.09
CA LYS A 554 14.30 -2.03 -8.83
C LYS A 554 13.06 -1.61 -8.01
N THR A 555 12.11 -0.86 -8.57
CA THR A 555 10.79 -0.69 -7.94
C THR A 555 10.21 -2.04 -7.52
N PHE A 556 10.47 -3.08 -8.27
CA PHE A 556 10.21 -4.48 -7.90
C PHE A 556 11.55 -5.20 -7.70
N PHE A 557 12.00 -5.32 -6.45
CA PHE A 557 13.33 -5.84 -6.11
C PHE A 557 13.61 -7.25 -6.67
N ALA A 558 12.57 -8.05 -6.87
CA ALA A 558 12.68 -9.41 -7.40
C ALA A 558 12.93 -9.44 -8.92
N THR A 559 12.90 -8.31 -9.62
CA THR A 559 13.19 -8.21 -11.05
C THR A 559 14.07 -6.99 -11.34
N PRO A 560 15.11 -7.13 -12.18
CA PRO A 560 15.87 -5.99 -12.67
C PRO A 560 15.12 -5.17 -13.72
N LYS A 561 13.93 -5.60 -14.14
CA LYS A 561 13.16 -4.94 -15.22
C LYS A 561 12.69 -3.57 -14.73
N LYS A 562 12.89 -2.58 -15.58
CA LYS A 562 12.24 -1.29 -15.44
C LYS A 562 10.75 -1.44 -15.71
N THR A 563 9.94 -0.67 -14.97
CA THR A 563 8.49 -0.73 -15.08
C THR A 563 7.88 0.67 -15.25
N TYR A 564 6.68 0.68 -15.77
CA TYR A 564 5.89 1.90 -16.02
C TYR A 564 4.46 1.69 -15.55
N VAL A 565 3.78 2.79 -15.20
CA VAL A 565 2.32 2.79 -15.07
C VAL A 565 1.72 3.34 -16.35
N LEU A 566 0.87 2.56 -16.98
CA LEU A 566 0.12 2.94 -18.16
C LEU A 566 -1.30 3.32 -17.75
N ALA A 567 -1.67 4.60 -17.93
CA ALA A 567 -3.00 5.12 -17.65
C ALA A 567 -3.82 5.20 -18.94
N LEU A 568 -4.89 4.42 -19.00
CA LEU A 568 -5.75 4.27 -20.18
C LEU A 568 -7.19 4.65 -19.86
N ARG A 569 -7.89 5.18 -20.85
CA ARG A 569 -9.33 5.41 -20.82
C ARG A 569 -9.95 4.88 -22.12
N LYS A 570 -10.96 4.02 -21.98
CA LYS A 570 -11.61 3.39 -23.13
C LYS A 570 -12.32 4.41 -24.00
N LYS A 571 -12.08 4.36 -25.29
CA LYS A 571 -12.82 5.16 -26.29
C LYS A 571 -14.24 4.64 -26.44
N SER A 572 -15.19 5.53 -26.74
CA SER A 572 -16.55 5.15 -27.12
C SER A 572 -16.53 4.45 -28.49
N GLU A 573 -15.72 4.95 -29.40
CA GLU A 573 -15.50 4.39 -30.74
C GLU A 573 -14.00 4.17 -30.96
N ALA A 574 -13.65 3.01 -31.51
CA ALA A 574 -12.26 2.68 -31.84
C ALA A 574 -11.73 3.60 -32.96
N ASN A 575 -10.41 3.69 -33.04
CA ASN A 575 -9.68 4.44 -34.08
C ASN A 575 -9.87 5.96 -34.11
N VAL A 576 -10.56 6.55 -33.14
CA VAL A 576 -10.60 8.03 -33.00
C VAL A 576 -9.19 8.52 -32.67
N PRO A 577 -8.60 9.45 -33.48
CA PRO A 577 -7.26 9.97 -33.20
C PRO A 577 -7.21 10.75 -31.88
N GLN A 578 -6.16 10.52 -31.08
CA GLN A 578 -5.90 11.27 -29.86
C GLN A 578 -5.35 12.65 -30.20
N LYS A 579 -5.97 13.71 -29.66
CA LYS A 579 -5.51 15.10 -29.84
C LYS A 579 -4.83 15.63 -28.59
N HIS A 580 -5.38 15.30 -27.40
CA HIS A 580 -4.77 15.72 -26.14
C HIS A 580 -3.42 15.02 -25.91
N PRO A 581 -2.46 15.68 -25.26
CA PRO A 581 -1.14 15.12 -25.01
C PRO A 581 -1.20 13.90 -24.10
N VAL A 582 -0.11 13.15 -24.09
CA VAL A 582 0.14 12.09 -23.11
C VAL A 582 0.85 12.73 -21.91
N PHE A 583 0.26 12.57 -20.73
CA PHE A 583 0.92 12.94 -19.48
C PHE A 583 2.13 12.03 -19.25
N ALA A 584 3.31 12.61 -19.09
CA ALA A 584 4.55 11.90 -18.82
C ALA A 584 5.13 12.33 -17.47
N TYR A 585 5.44 11.36 -16.61
CA TYR A 585 6.04 11.62 -15.31
C TYR A 585 7.22 10.68 -15.05
N LEU A 586 8.32 11.25 -14.57
CA LEU A 586 9.54 10.52 -14.23
C LEU A 586 9.67 10.42 -12.71
N VAL A 587 9.36 9.26 -12.15
CA VAL A 587 9.45 9.00 -10.70
C VAL A 587 10.90 8.75 -10.32
N THR A 588 11.38 9.46 -9.30
CA THR A 588 12.71 9.28 -8.71
C THR A 588 12.65 8.52 -7.39
N SER A 589 11.57 8.69 -6.62
CA SER A 589 11.34 8.00 -5.36
C SER A 589 9.87 7.61 -5.20
N ILE A 590 9.64 6.35 -4.85
CA ILE A 590 8.29 5.84 -4.53
C ILE A 590 7.94 6.04 -3.04
N GLY A 591 8.84 6.59 -2.23
CA GLY A 591 8.65 6.75 -0.79
C GLY A 591 9.04 5.52 0.03
N GLU A 592 9.68 4.54 -0.59
CA GLU A 592 10.21 3.34 0.04
C GLU A 592 11.61 3.06 -0.50
N THR A 593 12.47 2.42 0.29
CA THR A 593 13.76 1.95 -0.21
C THR A 593 13.58 0.92 -1.32
N LEU A 594 14.50 0.87 -2.27
CA LEU A 594 14.41 -0.04 -3.43
C LEU A 594 15.10 -1.40 -3.18
N ASP A 595 15.41 -1.70 -1.93
CA ASP A 595 15.94 -3.00 -1.47
C ASP A 595 14.81 -4.00 -1.13
N ALA A 596 15.20 -5.18 -0.65
CA ALA A 596 14.25 -6.22 -0.27
C ALA A 596 13.44 -5.89 0.99
N GLU A 597 13.93 -5.00 1.85
CA GLU A 597 13.32 -4.71 3.15
C GLU A 597 12.21 -3.65 3.08
N ARG A 598 12.26 -2.74 2.08
CA ARG A 598 11.20 -1.78 1.81
C ARG A 598 10.88 -0.85 2.99
N PHE A 599 11.89 -0.19 3.52
CA PHE A 599 11.69 0.81 4.54
C PHE A 599 11.01 2.07 3.97
N PRO A 600 10.03 2.64 4.67
CA PRO A 600 9.47 3.93 4.30
C PRO A 600 10.54 5.02 4.29
N THR A 601 10.54 5.86 3.26
CA THR A 601 11.38 7.06 3.17
C THR A 601 10.53 8.32 3.15
N ASP A 602 11.07 9.43 3.64
CA ASP A 602 10.33 10.70 3.66
C ASP A 602 10.22 11.34 2.27
N ASP A 603 11.12 10.98 1.36
CA ASP A 603 11.09 11.43 -0.03
C ASP A 603 10.16 10.53 -0.85
N SER A 604 9.07 11.08 -1.38
CA SER A 604 8.09 10.37 -2.20
C SER A 604 7.48 11.27 -3.26
N ASP A 605 7.58 10.85 -4.52
CA ASP A 605 6.94 11.52 -5.64
C ASP A 605 5.44 11.22 -5.76
N MET A 606 4.93 10.22 -5.03
CA MET A 606 3.57 9.74 -5.22
C MET A 606 2.49 10.81 -5.00
N PRO A 607 2.57 11.69 -3.98
CA PRO A 607 1.60 12.78 -3.83
C PRO A 607 1.66 13.81 -4.96
N ASP A 608 2.88 14.17 -5.42
CA ASP A 608 3.06 15.13 -6.53
C ASP A 608 2.56 14.54 -7.85
N LEU A 609 2.89 13.27 -8.13
CA LEU A 609 2.40 12.53 -9.30
C LEU A 609 0.86 12.55 -9.35
N ALA A 610 0.20 12.14 -8.28
CA ALA A 610 -1.25 12.09 -8.22
C ALA A 610 -1.88 13.47 -8.41
N ARG A 611 -1.33 14.51 -7.75
CA ARG A 611 -1.77 15.88 -7.88
C ARG A 611 -1.65 16.40 -9.33
N ARG A 612 -0.50 16.18 -9.96
CA ARG A 612 -0.25 16.64 -11.35
C ARG A 612 -1.11 15.89 -12.35
N PHE A 613 -1.31 14.60 -12.17
CA PHE A 613 -2.19 13.83 -13.05
C PHE A 613 -3.66 14.30 -12.95
N ARG A 614 -4.14 14.65 -11.76
CA ARG A 614 -5.46 15.25 -11.56
C ARG A 614 -5.58 16.64 -12.22
N GLN A 615 -4.53 17.47 -12.10
CA GLN A 615 -4.48 18.75 -12.81
C GLN A 615 -4.54 18.52 -14.32
N PHE A 616 -3.77 17.60 -14.87
CA PHE A 616 -3.85 17.24 -16.27
C PHE A 616 -5.26 16.82 -16.68
N ASN A 617 -5.89 15.93 -15.90
CA ASN A 617 -7.27 15.49 -16.18
C ASN A 617 -8.26 16.68 -16.23
N SER A 618 -8.10 17.68 -15.37
CA SER A 618 -8.97 18.84 -15.30
C SER A 618 -8.84 19.77 -16.50
N VAL A 619 -7.66 19.84 -17.13
CA VAL A 619 -7.36 20.70 -18.28
C VAL A 619 -7.32 19.94 -19.61
N ARG A 620 -7.45 18.62 -19.59
CA ARG A 620 -7.32 17.78 -20.78
C ARG A 620 -8.25 18.17 -21.93
N SER A 621 -9.50 18.55 -21.62
CA SER A 621 -10.48 19.02 -22.63
C SER A 621 -9.99 20.25 -23.38
N HIS A 622 -9.20 21.12 -22.75
CA HIS A 622 -8.61 22.27 -23.44
C HIS A 622 -7.70 21.84 -24.60
N TYR A 623 -6.96 20.76 -24.42
CA TYR A 623 -6.05 20.23 -25.44
C TYR A 623 -6.76 19.46 -26.57
N GLU A 624 -8.03 19.08 -26.40
CA GLU A 624 -8.83 18.52 -27.52
C GLU A 624 -9.09 19.59 -28.60
N ASP A 625 -9.25 20.86 -28.16
CA ASP A 625 -9.46 22.01 -29.04
C ASP A 625 -8.16 22.71 -29.42
N ASN A 626 -7.12 22.61 -28.59
CA ASN A 626 -5.82 23.26 -28.72
C ASN A 626 -4.70 22.24 -28.57
N PRO A 627 -4.51 21.33 -29.54
CA PRO A 627 -3.44 20.33 -29.46
C PRO A 627 -2.07 20.97 -29.46
N ILE A 628 -1.11 20.35 -28.77
CA ILE A 628 0.30 20.79 -28.75
C ILE A 628 1.10 20.07 -29.85
N ASP A 629 2.02 20.79 -30.47
CA ASP A 629 2.90 20.21 -31.51
C ASP A 629 4.27 19.80 -30.94
N ASP A 630 4.71 20.44 -29.85
CA ASP A 630 5.99 20.20 -29.17
C ASP A 630 5.81 19.74 -27.73
N VAL A 631 6.88 19.20 -27.13
CA VAL A 631 6.92 18.78 -25.73
C VAL A 631 6.75 20.00 -24.83
N GLU A 632 5.71 19.99 -23.99
CA GLU A 632 5.47 21.01 -22.99
C GLU A 632 6.09 20.61 -21.66
N GLN A 633 7.04 21.41 -21.16
CA GLN A 633 7.70 21.22 -19.87
C GLN A 633 6.82 21.78 -18.75
N VAL A 634 6.22 20.90 -17.94
CA VAL A 634 5.34 21.29 -16.82
C VAL A 634 6.14 21.41 -15.51
N SER A 635 7.09 20.51 -15.30
CA SER A 635 8.03 20.55 -14.18
C SER A 635 9.29 19.74 -14.50
N ALA A 636 10.27 19.70 -13.61
CA ALA A 636 11.45 18.85 -13.80
C ALA A 636 11.09 17.38 -14.03
N LYS A 637 10.02 16.89 -13.39
CA LYS A 637 9.56 15.48 -13.46
C LYS A 637 8.35 15.27 -14.37
N THR A 638 7.71 16.33 -14.89
CA THR A 638 6.46 16.24 -15.64
C THR A 638 6.55 16.93 -16.99
N LYS A 639 6.18 16.22 -18.03
CA LYS A 639 6.06 16.75 -19.40
C LYS A 639 4.73 16.34 -20.00
N TYR A 640 4.18 17.19 -20.88
CA TYR A 640 3.05 16.83 -21.74
C TYR A 640 3.60 16.55 -23.14
N LEU A 641 3.33 15.36 -23.64
CA LEU A 641 3.91 14.88 -24.89
C LEU A 641 2.86 14.85 -26.00
N PRO A 642 3.12 15.48 -27.15
CA PRO A 642 2.27 15.34 -28.33
C PRO A 642 2.05 13.87 -28.69
N PRO A 643 0.82 13.45 -29.05
CA PRO A 643 0.52 12.05 -29.38
C PRO A 643 1.37 11.48 -30.52
N ASN A 644 1.65 12.27 -31.55
CA ASN A 644 2.50 11.86 -32.68
C ASN A 644 3.91 11.48 -32.22
N LEU A 645 4.52 12.25 -31.31
CA LEU A 645 5.87 11.95 -30.81
C LEU A 645 5.92 10.64 -30.00
N VAL A 646 4.80 10.27 -29.37
CA VAL A 646 4.72 9.01 -28.59
C VAL A 646 4.37 7.83 -29.49
N PHE A 647 3.36 7.96 -30.37
CA PHE A 647 2.76 6.82 -31.07
C PHE A 647 3.41 6.50 -32.41
N GLU A 648 3.97 7.47 -33.14
CA GLU A 648 4.61 7.25 -34.44
C GLU A 648 6.01 6.64 -34.33
N GLY A 649 6.59 6.63 -33.13
CA GLY A 649 7.89 6.04 -32.85
C GLY A 649 7.85 4.52 -32.61
N ASN A 650 9.02 3.89 -32.65
CA ASN A 650 9.17 2.48 -32.31
C ASN A 650 9.03 2.18 -30.81
N SER A 651 8.94 3.21 -29.95
CA SER A 651 8.92 3.09 -28.49
C SER A 651 7.99 4.12 -27.87
N TRP A 652 7.20 3.67 -26.89
CA TRP A 652 6.39 4.53 -26.04
C TRP A 652 7.07 4.88 -24.70
N ALA A 653 8.32 4.46 -24.48
CA ALA A 653 9.05 4.81 -23.28
C ALA A 653 9.33 6.32 -23.24
N ILE A 654 8.83 6.93 -22.18
CA ILE A 654 8.86 8.39 -22.02
C ILE A 654 10.21 8.93 -21.56
N ASP A 655 11.08 8.10 -21.00
CA ASP A 655 12.39 8.50 -20.46
C ASP A 655 13.29 9.20 -21.49
N ARG A 656 13.08 8.93 -22.79
CA ARG A 656 13.80 9.55 -23.89
C ARG A 656 13.53 11.05 -24.06
N PHE A 657 12.44 11.55 -23.47
CA PHE A 657 12.09 12.97 -23.54
C PHE A 657 12.78 13.80 -22.46
N TRP A 658 13.54 13.17 -21.55
CA TRP A 658 14.44 13.85 -20.63
C TRP A 658 15.88 13.74 -21.13
N THR A 659 16.57 14.88 -21.22
CA THR A 659 17.99 14.92 -21.58
C THR A 659 18.85 14.27 -20.48
N LYS A 660 20.13 14.00 -20.79
CA LYS A 660 21.07 13.47 -19.81
C LYS A 660 21.21 14.43 -18.62
N ASP A 661 21.32 15.73 -18.88
CA ASP A 661 21.48 16.76 -17.85
C ASP A 661 20.25 16.86 -16.94
N GLU A 662 19.04 16.81 -17.53
CA GLU A 662 17.80 16.74 -16.73
C GLU A 662 17.75 15.52 -15.82
N LYS A 663 18.20 14.36 -16.29
CA LYS A 663 18.26 13.13 -15.50
C LYS A 663 19.31 13.21 -14.38
N ILE A 664 20.47 13.80 -14.66
CA ILE A 664 21.52 14.07 -13.65
C ILE A 664 20.97 15.00 -12.56
N ALA A 665 20.29 16.09 -12.96
CA ALA A 665 19.68 17.02 -12.01
C ALA A 665 18.60 16.37 -11.13
N LEU A 666 17.96 15.29 -11.60
CA LEU A 666 17.00 14.49 -10.86
C LEU A 666 17.63 13.34 -10.06
N GLY A 667 18.95 13.17 -10.10
CA GLY A 667 19.64 12.06 -9.42
C GLY A 667 19.43 10.69 -10.08
N LEU A 668 19.00 10.65 -11.34
CA LEU A 668 18.69 9.40 -12.07
C LEU A 668 19.83 8.90 -12.96
N HIS A 669 20.84 9.67 -13.15
CA HIS A 669 22.08 9.26 -13.82
C HIS A 669 23.14 9.19 -12.73
N GLU A 670 23.66 8.00 -12.43
CA GLU A 670 25.04 7.91 -11.96
C GLU A 670 25.89 8.51 -13.07
N GLU A 671 26.82 9.40 -12.72
CA GLU A 671 27.95 9.66 -13.60
C GLU A 671 28.47 8.29 -13.96
N SER A 672 28.21 7.85 -15.18
CA SER A 672 28.89 6.67 -15.66
C SER A 672 30.36 7.05 -15.52
N SER A 673 31.06 6.45 -14.55
CA SER A 673 32.46 6.20 -14.79
C SER A 673 32.44 5.49 -16.14
N GLU A 674 32.78 6.20 -17.20
CA GLU A 674 33.08 5.55 -18.46
C GLU A 674 34.10 4.50 -18.04
N LEU A 675 33.68 3.23 -18.11
CA LEU A 675 34.60 2.13 -17.91
C LEU A 675 35.80 2.47 -18.80
N SER A 676 36.95 2.62 -18.24
CA SER A 676 38.16 2.78 -19.05
C SER A 676 38.16 1.64 -20.06
N GLU A 677 38.74 1.85 -21.23
CA GLU A 677 38.80 0.83 -22.28
C GLU A 677 39.35 -0.51 -21.72
N GLU A 678 40.16 -0.44 -20.69
CA GLU A 678 40.75 -1.55 -19.95
C GLU A 678 39.73 -2.27 -19.05
N GLU A 679 38.89 -1.55 -18.31
CA GLU A 679 37.81 -2.11 -17.48
C GLU A 679 36.69 -2.74 -18.33
N PHE A 680 36.37 -2.13 -19.50
CA PHE A 680 35.42 -2.68 -20.45
C PHE A 680 35.93 -3.99 -21.08
N LEU A 681 37.23 -4.05 -21.43
CA LEU A 681 37.87 -5.24 -21.94
C LEU A 681 37.93 -6.36 -20.90
N ASP A 682 38.13 -6.04 -19.64
CA ASP A 682 38.15 -7.03 -18.54
C ASP A 682 36.75 -7.58 -18.22
N GLU A 683 35.72 -6.75 -18.34
CA GLU A 683 34.33 -7.18 -18.20
C GLU A 683 33.91 -8.09 -19.37
N LEU A 684 34.33 -7.77 -20.61
CA LEU A 684 34.14 -8.64 -21.77
C LEU A 684 34.87 -9.98 -21.63
N LYS A 685 36.10 -10.01 -21.08
CA LYS A 685 36.82 -11.25 -20.79
C LYS A 685 36.08 -12.08 -19.74
N SER A 686 35.58 -11.46 -18.66
CA SER A 686 34.80 -12.13 -17.63
C SER A 686 33.53 -12.78 -18.18
N VAL A 687 32.79 -12.06 -19.04
CA VAL A 687 31.58 -12.60 -19.72
C VAL A 687 31.94 -13.77 -20.64
N ARG A 688 33.04 -13.66 -21.42
CA ARG A 688 33.54 -14.76 -22.26
C ARG A 688 33.88 -15.99 -21.41
N ASP A 689 34.60 -15.83 -20.34
CA ASP A 689 35.03 -16.92 -19.46
C ASP A 689 33.82 -17.61 -18.80
N GLN A 690 32.77 -16.86 -18.44
CA GLN A 690 31.50 -17.42 -17.97
C GLN A 690 30.76 -18.21 -19.07
N ILE A 691 30.78 -17.73 -20.31
CA ILE A 691 30.20 -18.45 -21.46
C ILE A 691 30.96 -19.74 -21.71
N ASP A 692 32.30 -19.70 -21.71
CA ASP A 692 33.15 -20.88 -21.88
C ASP A 692 32.94 -21.92 -20.77
N GLU A 693 32.78 -21.47 -19.51
CA GLU A 693 32.44 -22.36 -18.40
C GLU A 693 31.06 -23.03 -18.54
N ILE A 694 30.05 -22.27 -19.03
CA ILE A 694 28.71 -22.81 -19.32
C ILE A 694 28.77 -23.83 -20.46
N LEU A 695 29.53 -23.55 -21.50
CA LEU A 695 29.69 -24.45 -22.65
C LEU A 695 30.44 -25.74 -22.28
N GLN A 696 31.44 -25.66 -21.36
CA GLN A 696 32.14 -26.84 -20.84
C GLN A 696 31.28 -27.72 -19.94
N ARG A 697 30.32 -27.12 -19.21
CA ARG A 697 29.33 -27.84 -18.39
C ARG A 697 28.16 -28.43 -19.18
N GLY A 698 27.97 -27.99 -20.44
CA GLY A 698 26.85 -28.39 -21.32
C GLY A 698 27.22 -29.47 -22.35
N THR A 699 28.40 -30.04 -22.34
CA THR A 699 28.76 -31.20 -23.18
C THR A 699 28.56 -32.48 -22.35
N PRO A 700 27.67 -33.40 -22.79
CA PRO A 700 27.35 -34.66 -22.10
C PRO A 700 28.54 -35.62 -22.05
#